data_553755acea12acb69ccb5f034ea543d6
#
_entry.id   553755acea12acb69ccb5f034ea543d6
#
_cell.length_a   1.000
_cell.length_b   1.000
_cell.length_c   1.000
_cell.angle_alpha   90.00
_cell.angle_beta   90.00
_cell.angle_gamma   90.00
#
_symmetry.space_group_name_H-M   'P 1'
#
loop_
_entity.id
_entity.type
_entity.pdbx_description
1 polymer ?
#
loop_
_entity_poly.entity_id
_entity_poly.type
_entity_poly.pdbx_seq_one_letter_code
_entity_poly.pdbx_strand_id
1 'polypeptide(L)'
;MHYDIVVFYIETAFQEGMNEEILEFAALRIHDGQVQKSLLFGQSVEEGPFGTASLSDHRQEIIEFFADTVLVSHQGTSCLRNLERTLNVYFEQVYWDTLDLARIFFPILQDYQLFYLAEILQLAKEEELSTSSAERKAFLTWKLLEACRKKGREYDLSFFDQAQIFLEGWSGKSFFDDLRREITAQFSDRRIQTDLVLAPMPEGLFSQNQSHNQKIPDSMNWVIECFSQNGIFEQSLPGYECRLGQRKMAKLIAEGLSSAHHVVVEAGTGTGKSFAYLLPSLWFARKTGRKVVIATHTIPLQEQLQKKDIPMLEKVLPFSFRTSVLKGKGNYCCLKKWLSCLSNPNEVTGRDQKLAILSTLVWLRETLTGDIQELAKVPGLITLWPTLNADHEMCNPSKCSKAGVCFLLRARKKAEEADLLIVNHSLLFSDLKTDYNVLPEYHQLVIDEAHQIYQTALQNLGSELSQETIFRTAEAIFRKAGPNFYGSMKQRWLTITERVPIVAWDSFEKHLDNIPELSLRITEQAKDLFQLFEDILGPNRTFRFVPNHTSLSWWELLLIQIENLSGRIKSLATVFQNLTSILNGEESDEIEELRYVLATHLRELQEIQETLALAINVRDPEQVTWLERSSRLYLKTSPIRVDEILKEKIFDRLDTVILTSATLSIANSFNHFLQDVGLSLTTKTAVVDSPFDFDKQMNFYILKNSLMSQASDQEKLASLTEIILEVAKRMQGRTLVLFTAHKLLQETYEVLQPRLKRIKINTLAQGVHGERTTLLETFKRNSKSVLLGANSFWEGIDIPGETLSCVILVKLPFWPPSLPLIEARSEFLKSQGQDPFRELLLPEAVIRFKQGFGRLIRSKEDRGFVILLDDRIINKYYGRYFLNSLPIKTHFRGDNNLLYEKIDEWLLGI
;
A
#
# COMPACT_ATOMS: atom_id res chain seq x y z
N MET A 1 16.44 37.71 -11.37
CA MET A 1 17.02 37.17 -10.11
C MET A 1 18.05 38.16 -9.63
N HIS A 2 18.01 38.56 -8.36
CA HIS A 2 19.05 39.49 -7.82
C HIS A 2 20.20 38.73 -7.11
N TYR A 3 20.29 37.43 -7.28
CA TYR A 3 21.34 36.60 -6.66
C TYR A 3 22.06 35.77 -7.68
N ASP A 4 23.35 35.65 -7.52
CA ASP A 4 24.16 34.63 -8.16
C ASP A 4 23.83 33.29 -7.52
N ILE A 5 23.56 32.27 -8.35
CA ILE A 5 23.26 30.91 -7.92
C ILE A 5 24.41 30.00 -8.35
N VAL A 6 24.88 29.14 -7.46
CA VAL A 6 25.75 28.02 -7.84
C VAL A 6 24.98 26.71 -7.73
N VAL A 7 24.74 26.08 -8.87
CA VAL A 7 24.18 24.74 -8.95
C VAL A 7 25.30 23.73 -9.04
N PHE A 8 25.38 22.81 -8.10
CA PHE A 8 26.42 21.80 -8.08
C PHE A 8 25.90 20.39 -7.96
N TYR A 9 26.68 19.44 -8.45
CA TYR A 9 26.42 18.01 -8.34
C TYR A 9 27.72 17.26 -8.03
N ILE A 10 27.63 16.21 -7.20
CA ILE A 10 28.73 15.30 -6.91
C ILE A 10 28.33 13.87 -7.26
N GLU A 11 29.22 13.15 -7.95
CA GLU A 11 29.12 11.72 -8.14
C GLU A 11 29.98 11.02 -7.09
N THR A 12 29.41 10.05 -6.37
CA THR A 12 30.12 9.35 -5.29
C THR A 12 30.18 7.86 -5.55
N ALA A 13 31.26 7.19 -5.09
CA ALA A 13 31.36 5.76 -5.02
C ALA A 13 31.63 5.32 -3.59
N PHE A 14 31.08 4.18 -3.20
CA PHE A 14 31.38 3.56 -1.90
C PHE A 14 32.69 2.77 -1.99
N GLN A 15 33.69 3.12 -1.19
CA GLN A 15 34.84 2.27 -0.93
C GLN A 15 34.62 1.37 0.30
N GLU A 16 35.31 0.21 0.34
CA GLU A 16 35.30 -0.69 1.51
C GLU A 16 35.86 0.05 2.74
N GLY A 17 35.00 0.41 3.69
CA GLY A 17 35.40 1.02 4.95
C GLY A 17 34.71 2.31 5.35
N MET A 18 33.46 2.55 5.01
CA MET A 18 32.60 3.64 5.51
C MET A 18 32.80 5.07 4.96
N ASN A 19 33.63 5.35 4.00
CA ASN A 19 33.73 6.69 3.41
C ASN A 19 33.24 6.67 1.95
N GLU A 20 32.29 7.55 1.62
CA GLU A 20 31.93 7.87 0.24
C GLU A 20 33.02 8.74 -0.36
N GLU A 21 33.64 8.30 -1.46
CA GLU A 21 34.59 9.09 -2.21
C GLU A 21 33.91 9.80 -3.38
N ILE A 22 34.21 11.08 -3.57
CA ILE A 22 33.69 11.87 -4.68
C ILE A 22 34.51 11.54 -5.94
N LEU A 23 33.85 11.00 -6.96
CA LEU A 23 34.45 10.65 -8.26
C LEU A 23 34.44 11.82 -9.24
N GLU A 24 33.30 12.51 -9.31
CA GLU A 24 33.14 13.70 -10.15
C GLU A 24 32.44 14.81 -9.38
N PHE A 25 32.85 16.03 -9.66
CA PHE A 25 32.25 17.26 -9.15
C PHE A 25 31.99 18.21 -10.31
N ALA A 26 30.82 18.79 -10.37
CA ALA A 26 30.47 19.85 -11.30
C ALA A 26 29.72 20.96 -10.58
N ALA A 27 30.09 22.22 -10.88
CA ALA A 27 29.37 23.39 -10.39
C ALA A 27 29.19 24.42 -11.53
N LEU A 28 27.99 24.97 -11.63
CA LEU A 28 27.58 25.97 -12.61
C LEU A 28 27.19 27.25 -11.87
N ARG A 29 27.88 28.37 -12.15
CA ARG A 29 27.49 29.67 -11.64
C ARG A 29 26.55 30.35 -12.63
N ILE A 30 25.39 30.75 -12.14
CA ILE A 30 24.29 31.25 -12.94
C ILE A 30 23.94 32.66 -12.48
N HIS A 31 23.94 33.60 -13.41
CA HIS A 31 23.53 35.00 -13.24
C HIS A 31 22.50 35.36 -14.30
N ASP A 32 21.40 35.97 -13.91
CA ASP A 32 20.27 36.36 -14.79
C ASP A 32 19.77 35.24 -15.73
N GLY A 33 19.75 33.97 -15.21
CA GLY A 33 19.26 32.84 -15.99
C GLY A 33 20.23 32.35 -17.10
N GLN A 34 21.49 32.71 -17.04
CA GLN A 34 22.55 32.26 -17.95
C GLN A 34 23.75 31.70 -17.17
N VAL A 35 24.32 30.62 -17.67
CA VAL A 35 25.54 30.04 -17.11
C VAL A 35 26.69 30.98 -17.45
N GLN A 36 27.32 31.57 -16.42
CA GLN A 36 28.47 32.50 -16.55
C GLN A 36 29.81 31.76 -16.47
N LYS A 37 29.90 30.77 -15.59
CA LYS A 37 31.10 29.99 -15.35
C LYS A 37 30.74 28.56 -14.99
N SER A 38 31.63 27.62 -15.32
CA SER A 38 31.55 26.23 -14.89
C SER A 38 32.84 25.80 -14.21
N LEU A 39 32.73 24.91 -13.23
CA LEU A 39 33.86 24.33 -12.48
C LEU A 39 33.66 22.82 -12.50
N LEU A 40 34.64 22.09 -13.06
CA LEU A 40 34.52 20.64 -13.29
C LEU A 40 35.77 19.94 -12.76
N PHE A 41 35.59 18.94 -11.93
CA PHE A 41 36.64 18.03 -11.46
C PHE A 41 36.16 16.58 -11.56
N GLY A 42 37.03 15.66 -12.02
CA GLY A 42 36.69 14.24 -12.09
C GLY A 42 37.81 13.37 -12.65
N GLN A 43 37.81 12.10 -12.34
CA GLN A 43 38.65 11.08 -12.95
C GLN A 43 38.03 10.65 -14.29
N SER A 44 38.43 11.28 -15.40
CA SER A 44 38.04 10.78 -16.72
C SER A 44 38.90 9.57 -17.08
N VAL A 45 38.25 8.51 -17.60
CA VAL A 45 38.88 7.25 -18.04
C VAL A 45 39.66 7.42 -19.38
N GLU A 46 39.64 8.60 -20.02
CA GLU A 46 40.40 8.89 -21.23
C GLU A 46 41.18 10.21 -21.05
N GLU A 47 42.45 10.15 -21.33
CA GLU A 47 43.50 11.18 -21.19
C GLU A 47 43.03 12.60 -21.51
N GLY A 48 42.77 13.40 -20.51
CA GLY A 48 42.59 14.84 -20.51
C GLY A 48 43.62 15.52 -19.59
N PRO A 49 43.90 16.85 -19.70
CA PRO A 49 45.04 17.54 -19.08
C PRO A 49 44.96 17.72 -17.55
N PHE A 50 44.00 17.07 -16.83
CA PHE A 50 43.88 17.16 -15.41
C PHE A 50 44.32 15.84 -14.75
N GLY A 51 45.54 15.88 -14.20
CA GLY A 51 46.17 14.79 -13.46
C GLY A 51 45.37 14.38 -12.20
N THR A 52 45.82 13.35 -11.49
CA THR A 52 45.32 12.73 -10.26
C THR A 52 45.20 13.64 -9.04
N ALA A 53 44.82 14.93 -9.19
CA ALA A 53 44.64 15.89 -8.10
C ALA A 53 43.35 15.56 -7.34
N SER A 54 43.44 15.44 -6.03
CA SER A 54 42.30 15.24 -5.14
C SER A 54 41.40 16.48 -5.13
N LEU A 55 40.07 16.35 -4.98
CA LEU A 55 39.15 17.49 -4.84
C LEU A 55 39.56 18.45 -3.72
N SER A 56 40.25 17.96 -2.70
CA SER A 56 40.82 18.76 -1.61
C SER A 56 41.92 19.73 -2.06
N ASP A 57 42.61 19.45 -3.17
CA ASP A 57 43.64 20.35 -3.70
C ASP A 57 43.01 21.59 -4.35
N HIS A 58 41.77 21.53 -4.77
CA HIS A 58 41.00 22.63 -5.33
C HIS A 58 40.10 23.36 -4.32
N ARG A 59 40.33 23.12 -3.02
CA ARG A 59 39.51 23.66 -1.92
C ARG A 59 39.28 25.17 -2.04
N GLN A 60 40.36 25.93 -2.26
CA GLN A 60 40.28 27.40 -2.31
C GLN A 60 39.45 27.88 -3.51
N GLU A 61 39.62 27.26 -4.65
CA GLU A 61 38.89 27.56 -5.89
C GLU A 61 37.39 27.34 -5.74
N ILE A 62 36.99 26.23 -5.06
CA ILE A 62 35.58 25.92 -4.79
C ILE A 62 34.99 26.93 -3.79
N ILE A 63 35.75 27.31 -2.74
CA ILE A 63 35.29 28.31 -1.77
C ILE A 63 35.02 29.66 -2.45
N GLU A 64 35.96 30.12 -3.29
CA GLU A 64 35.83 31.38 -4.05
C GLU A 64 34.67 31.30 -5.07
N PHE A 65 34.47 30.14 -5.71
CA PHE A 65 33.39 29.92 -6.65
C PHE A 65 32.00 29.96 -5.97
N PHE A 66 31.91 29.53 -4.69
CA PHE A 66 30.67 29.51 -3.90
C PHE A 66 30.42 30.83 -3.16
N ALA A 67 31.39 31.71 -3.08
CA ALA A 67 31.31 32.97 -2.33
C ALA A 67 30.14 33.84 -2.85
N ASP A 68 29.40 34.44 -1.91
CA ASP A 68 28.27 35.35 -2.17
C ASP A 68 27.16 34.79 -3.10
N THR A 69 26.95 33.50 -3.06
CA THR A 69 25.94 32.82 -3.90
C THR A 69 24.94 32.00 -3.07
N VAL A 70 23.82 31.64 -3.68
CA VAL A 70 22.92 30.63 -3.17
C VAL A 70 23.34 29.28 -3.73
N LEU A 71 23.57 28.31 -2.84
CA LEU A 71 23.96 26.95 -3.23
C LEU A 71 22.73 26.11 -3.55
N VAL A 72 22.78 25.37 -4.65
CA VAL A 72 21.67 24.52 -5.11
C VAL A 72 22.17 23.15 -5.49
N SER A 73 21.51 22.10 -5.01
CA SER A 73 21.74 20.74 -5.51
C SER A 73 20.46 19.89 -5.51
N HIS A 74 20.57 18.68 -6.06
CA HIS A 74 19.49 17.70 -6.08
C HIS A 74 19.97 16.46 -5.33
N GLN A 75 19.44 16.07 -4.22
CA GLN A 75 19.71 14.90 -3.36
C GLN A 75 19.86 15.24 -1.86
N GLY A 76 19.30 16.36 -1.46
CA GLY A 76 19.26 16.75 -0.07
C GLY A 76 20.59 17.27 0.47
N THR A 77 20.58 17.53 1.76
CA THR A 77 21.74 18.02 2.51
C THR A 77 22.91 17.02 2.52
N SER A 78 22.73 15.78 2.03
CA SER A 78 23.81 14.79 1.92
C SER A 78 24.90 15.21 0.95
N CYS A 79 24.55 15.77 -0.22
CA CYS A 79 25.50 16.30 -1.19
C CYS A 79 26.38 17.38 -0.57
N LEU A 80 25.75 18.39 0.07
CA LEU A 80 26.46 19.47 0.71
C LEU A 80 27.39 18.97 1.84
N ARG A 81 26.87 18.10 2.72
CA ARG A 81 27.67 17.53 3.82
C ARG A 81 28.84 16.68 3.35
N ASN A 82 28.67 15.92 2.26
CA ASN A 82 29.77 15.14 1.69
C ASN A 82 30.87 16.06 1.12
N LEU A 83 30.47 17.16 0.47
CA LEU A 83 31.41 18.17 0.00
C LEU A 83 32.11 18.86 1.15
N GLU A 84 31.37 19.31 2.17
CA GLU A 84 31.92 19.94 3.39
C GLU A 84 32.93 19.02 4.10
N ARG A 85 32.59 17.73 4.22
CA ARG A 85 33.50 16.73 4.82
C ARG A 85 34.78 16.55 3.99
N THR A 86 34.63 16.41 2.67
CA THR A 86 35.76 16.17 1.77
C THR A 86 36.71 17.39 1.74
N LEU A 87 36.16 18.59 1.76
CA LEU A 87 36.93 19.85 1.74
C LEU A 87 37.34 20.32 3.15
N ASN A 88 36.86 19.70 4.19
CA ASN A 88 36.99 20.13 5.58
C ASN A 88 36.63 21.62 5.77
N VAL A 89 35.46 22.04 5.28
CA VAL A 89 34.90 23.39 5.28
C VAL A 89 33.44 23.33 5.65
N TYR A 90 32.92 24.36 6.30
CA TYR A 90 31.50 24.57 6.49
C TYR A 90 31.03 25.73 5.62
N PHE A 91 29.95 25.54 4.84
CA PHE A 91 29.39 26.57 3.98
C PHE A 91 28.20 27.25 4.68
N GLU A 92 28.28 28.54 4.94
CA GLU A 92 27.24 29.35 5.60
C GLU A 92 26.19 29.89 4.63
N GLN A 93 26.38 29.66 3.33
CA GLN A 93 25.49 30.15 2.28
C GLN A 93 24.10 29.53 2.36
N VAL A 94 23.10 30.27 1.91
CA VAL A 94 21.73 29.74 1.74
C VAL A 94 21.77 28.56 0.78
N TYR A 95 21.07 27.49 1.15
CA TYR A 95 21.03 26.25 0.40
C TYR A 95 19.61 25.88 -0.02
N TRP A 96 19.42 25.59 -1.31
CA TRP A 96 18.15 25.09 -1.85
C TRP A 96 18.29 23.65 -2.36
N ASP A 97 17.40 22.80 -1.92
CA ASP A 97 17.32 21.42 -2.39
C ASP A 97 16.22 21.28 -3.44
N THR A 98 16.59 21.05 -4.70
CA THR A 98 15.62 20.89 -5.79
C THR A 98 14.81 19.61 -5.68
N LEU A 99 15.24 18.61 -4.93
CA LEU A 99 14.46 17.41 -4.63
C LEU A 99 13.26 17.75 -3.74
N ASP A 100 13.47 18.53 -2.68
CA ASP A 100 12.37 19.00 -1.82
C ASP A 100 11.44 19.95 -2.58
N LEU A 101 11.99 20.88 -3.36
CA LEU A 101 11.20 21.80 -4.19
C LEU A 101 10.35 21.04 -5.22
N ALA A 102 10.91 20.02 -5.87
CA ALA A 102 10.16 19.20 -6.81
C ALA A 102 9.02 18.43 -6.13
N ARG A 103 9.23 17.90 -4.91
CA ARG A 103 8.18 17.24 -4.12
C ARG A 103 7.06 18.19 -3.71
N ILE A 104 7.38 19.45 -3.48
CA ILE A 104 6.39 20.49 -3.15
C ILE A 104 5.60 20.91 -4.40
N PHE A 105 6.29 21.30 -5.47
CA PHE A 105 5.65 21.91 -6.64
C PHE A 105 5.07 20.89 -7.64
N PHE A 106 5.53 19.63 -7.60
CA PHE A 106 5.06 18.52 -8.44
C PHE A 106 4.72 17.28 -7.59
N PRO A 107 3.84 17.38 -6.58
CA PRO A 107 3.65 16.36 -5.54
C PRO A 107 3.05 15.04 -6.04
N ILE A 108 2.44 15.01 -7.24
CA ILE A 108 1.75 13.84 -7.81
C ILE A 108 2.68 12.95 -8.65
N LEU A 109 3.96 13.30 -8.81
CA LEU A 109 4.88 12.53 -9.63
C LEU A 109 5.26 11.20 -8.95
N GLN A 110 5.46 10.18 -9.77
CA GLN A 110 5.72 8.82 -9.30
C GLN A 110 7.18 8.58 -8.88
N ASP A 111 8.09 9.43 -9.34
CA ASP A 111 9.51 9.37 -9.01
C ASP A 111 10.12 10.77 -9.02
N TYR A 112 11.14 10.98 -8.21
CA TYR A 112 11.87 12.25 -8.08
C TYR A 112 13.35 12.11 -8.43
N GLN A 113 13.74 11.04 -9.14
CA GLN A 113 15.07 10.95 -9.71
C GLN A 113 15.25 12.01 -10.82
N LEU A 114 16.40 12.65 -10.87
CA LEU A 114 16.65 13.80 -11.73
C LEU A 114 16.36 13.52 -13.22
N PHE A 115 16.76 12.35 -13.73
CA PHE A 115 16.49 11.97 -15.12
C PHE A 115 15.03 11.73 -15.42
N TYR A 116 14.29 11.13 -14.48
CA TYR A 116 12.83 10.96 -14.60
C TYR A 116 12.12 12.31 -14.63
N LEU A 117 12.52 13.25 -13.75
CA LEU A 117 11.99 14.60 -13.73
C LEU A 117 12.33 15.35 -15.03
N ALA A 118 13.55 15.15 -15.55
CA ALA A 118 13.97 15.78 -16.79
C ALA A 118 13.11 15.34 -17.99
N GLU A 119 12.79 14.06 -18.06
CA GLU A 119 11.95 13.49 -19.11
C GLU A 119 10.49 13.97 -19.00
N ILE A 120 9.87 13.79 -17.82
CA ILE A 120 8.44 14.11 -17.61
C ILE A 120 8.18 15.61 -17.71
N LEU A 121 9.06 16.45 -17.20
CA LEU A 121 8.93 17.91 -17.24
C LEU A 121 9.57 18.54 -18.48
N GLN A 122 10.15 17.74 -19.39
CA GLN A 122 10.80 18.18 -20.63
C GLN A 122 11.82 19.29 -20.36
N LEU A 123 12.71 19.09 -19.40
CA LEU A 123 13.61 20.14 -18.86
C LEU A 123 14.70 20.59 -19.86
N ALA A 124 15.15 19.68 -20.75
CA ALA A 124 16.19 19.97 -21.74
C ALA A 124 16.03 19.09 -22.97
N LYS A 125 16.52 19.56 -24.13
CA LYS A 125 16.65 18.77 -25.35
C LYS A 125 17.94 17.94 -25.30
N GLU A 126 17.98 16.79 -25.99
CA GLU A 126 19.17 15.92 -26.03
C GLU A 126 20.42 16.66 -26.51
N GLU A 127 20.28 17.62 -27.43
CA GLU A 127 21.36 18.44 -27.99
C GLU A 127 22.00 19.40 -26.96
N GLU A 128 21.32 19.68 -25.83
CA GLU A 128 21.79 20.61 -24.78
C GLU A 128 22.54 19.87 -23.66
N LEU A 129 22.74 18.57 -23.77
CA LEU A 129 23.29 17.75 -22.69
C LEU A 129 24.77 17.47 -22.88
N SER A 130 25.58 17.86 -21.91
CA SER A 130 27.03 17.59 -21.82
C SER A 130 27.32 16.09 -21.78
N THR A 131 28.53 15.70 -22.22
CA THR A 131 29.06 14.34 -22.10
C THR A 131 29.46 13.96 -20.67
N SER A 132 29.83 14.92 -19.81
CA SER A 132 30.14 14.69 -18.39
C SER A 132 28.88 14.36 -17.60
N SER A 133 28.93 13.28 -16.80
CA SER A 133 27.79 12.83 -15.98
C SER A 133 27.43 13.88 -14.90
N ALA A 134 28.40 14.43 -14.18
CA ALA A 134 28.16 15.42 -13.13
C ALA A 134 27.70 16.76 -13.68
N GLU A 135 28.28 17.23 -14.80
CA GLU A 135 27.88 18.49 -15.43
C GLU A 135 26.46 18.41 -15.99
N ARG A 136 26.13 17.31 -16.67
CA ARG A 136 24.76 17.05 -17.13
C ARG A 136 23.75 17.08 -16.00
N LYS A 137 24.05 16.49 -14.85
CA LYS A 137 23.19 16.48 -13.68
C LYS A 137 23.09 17.87 -13.03
N ALA A 138 24.17 18.64 -12.95
CA ALA A 138 24.14 20.03 -12.48
C ALA A 138 23.25 20.91 -13.40
N PHE A 139 23.38 20.77 -14.73
CA PHE A 139 22.54 21.48 -15.70
C PHE A 139 21.06 21.12 -15.56
N LEU A 140 20.72 19.82 -15.45
CA LEU A 140 19.35 19.38 -15.22
C LEU A 140 18.79 19.86 -13.87
N THR A 141 19.63 19.93 -12.83
CA THR A 141 19.25 20.49 -11.52
C THR A 141 18.87 21.97 -11.62
N TRP A 142 19.64 22.74 -12.40
CA TRP A 142 19.27 24.13 -12.70
C TRP A 142 17.95 24.23 -13.44
N LYS A 143 17.76 23.45 -14.51
CA LYS A 143 16.50 23.44 -15.27
C LYS A 143 15.30 23.03 -14.40
N LEU A 144 15.49 22.11 -13.47
CA LEU A 144 14.48 21.74 -12.50
C LEU A 144 14.14 22.90 -11.54
N LEU A 145 15.14 23.64 -11.08
CA LEU A 145 14.93 24.85 -10.28
C LEU A 145 14.09 25.88 -11.03
N GLU A 146 14.39 26.10 -12.33
CA GLU A 146 13.60 27.00 -13.19
C GLU A 146 12.15 26.52 -13.33
N ALA A 147 11.94 25.19 -13.52
CA ALA A 147 10.60 24.61 -13.56
C ALA A 147 9.84 24.80 -12.25
N CYS A 148 10.49 24.60 -11.10
CA CYS A 148 9.88 24.87 -9.78
C CYS A 148 9.52 26.36 -9.61
N ARG A 149 10.39 27.29 -10.05
CA ARG A 149 10.07 28.74 -10.05
C ARG A 149 8.90 29.07 -10.96
N LYS A 150 8.90 28.53 -12.17
CA LYS A 150 7.80 28.73 -13.13
C LYS A 150 6.47 28.23 -12.53
N LYS A 151 6.46 27.04 -11.93
CA LYS A 151 5.29 26.49 -11.27
C LYS A 151 4.86 27.34 -10.06
N GLY A 152 5.81 27.81 -9.24
CA GLY A 152 5.54 28.66 -8.10
C GLY A 152 4.90 30.02 -8.48
N ARG A 153 5.19 30.56 -9.66
CA ARG A 153 4.56 31.80 -10.17
C ARG A 153 3.08 31.63 -10.59
N GLU A 154 2.61 30.40 -10.71
CA GLU A 154 1.19 30.12 -11.00
C GLU A 154 0.30 30.33 -9.77
N TYR A 155 0.88 30.37 -8.54
CA TYR A 155 0.15 30.52 -7.29
C TYR A 155 0.00 31.99 -6.86
N ASP A 156 -1.09 32.27 -6.16
CA ASP A 156 -1.42 33.58 -5.61
C ASP A 156 -0.73 33.86 -4.26
N LEU A 157 -0.86 35.11 -3.75
CA LEU A 157 -0.28 35.48 -2.46
C LEU A 157 -0.82 34.67 -1.29
N SER A 158 -2.08 34.18 -1.35
CA SER A 158 -2.66 33.36 -0.29
C SER A 158 -1.94 32.02 -0.11
N PHE A 159 -1.39 31.46 -1.21
CA PHE A 159 -0.54 30.28 -1.15
C PHE A 159 0.71 30.52 -0.31
N PHE A 160 1.40 31.64 -0.59
CA PHE A 160 2.62 31.98 0.12
C PHE A 160 2.37 32.32 1.59
N ASP A 161 1.25 32.99 1.91
CA ASP A 161 0.87 33.29 3.29
C ASP A 161 0.58 32.01 4.09
N GLN A 162 -0.08 31.02 3.51
CA GLN A 162 -0.29 29.71 4.11
C GLN A 162 1.02 28.91 4.21
N ALA A 163 1.87 28.95 3.19
CA ALA A 163 3.18 28.26 3.20
C ALA A 163 4.11 28.84 4.28
N GLN A 164 4.12 30.17 4.45
CA GLN A 164 4.96 30.87 5.42
C GLN A 164 4.84 30.30 6.85
N ILE A 165 3.65 29.85 7.21
CA ILE A 165 3.37 29.24 8.53
C ILE A 165 4.30 28.05 8.82
N PHE A 166 4.69 27.28 7.78
CA PHE A 166 5.47 26.04 7.92
C PHE A 166 6.93 26.17 7.46
N LEU A 167 7.33 27.32 6.91
CA LEU A 167 8.68 27.55 6.39
C LEU A 167 9.72 27.85 7.46
N GLU A 168 9.32 28.16 8.70
CA GLU A 168 10.24 28.50 9.79
C GLU A 168 11.22 27.36 10.06
N GLY A 169 12.54 27.68 10.07
CA GLY A 169 13.62 26.71 10.26
C GLY A 169 13.87 25.76 9.07
N TRP A 170 13.26 25.99 7.90
CA TRP A 170 13.53 25.24 6.68
C TRP A 170 14.46 26.02 5.74
N SER A 171 15.47 25.34 5.17
CA SER A 171 16.48 25.97 4.30
C SER A 171 15.90 26.60 3.03
N GLY A 172 14.79 26.05 2.51
CA GLY A 172 14.09 26.56 1.32
C GLY A 172 13.22 27.81 1.56
N LYS A 173 13.13 28.34 2.79
CA LYS A 173 12.30 29.54 3.11
C LYS A 173 12.61 30.70 2.17
N SER A 174 13.89 31.00 1.96
CA SER A 174 14.32 32.11 1.10
C SER A 174 13.89 31.96 -0.35
N PHE A 175 13.74 30.76 -0.88
CA PHE A 175 13.19 30.49 -2.21
C PHE A 175 11.71 30.92 -2.30
N PHE A 176 10.91 30.64 -1.27
CA PHE A 176 9.52 31.07 -1.19
C PHE A 176 9.39 32.58 -0.99
N ASP A 177 10.28 33.18 -0.18
CA ASP A 177 10.32 34.62 0.04
C ASP A 177 10.66 35.37 -1.25
N ASP A 178 11.53 34.83 -2.09
CA ASP A 178 11.87 35.39 -3.40
C ASP A 178 10.69 35.34 -4.36
N LEU A 179 10.04 34.17 -4.48
CA LEU A 179 8.85 34.03 -5.32
C LEU A 179 7.72 34.97 -4.87
N ARG A 180 7.50 35.07 -3.57
CA ARG A 180 6.50 35.98 -3.01
C ARG A 180 6.78 37.44 -3.39
N ARG A 181 8.05 37.88 -3.32
CA ARG A 181 8.45 39.24 -3.73
C ARG A 181 8.23 39.49 -5.23
N GLU A 182 8.60 38.52 -6.08
CA GLU A 182 8.38 38.59 -7.52
C GLU A 182 6.89 38.78 -7.85
N ILE A 183 6.02 37.99 -7.20
CA ILE A 183 4.55 38.04 -7.40
C ILE A 183 3.95 39.34 -6.86
N THR A 184 4.41 39.79 -5.68
CA THR A 184 3.96 41.06 -5.08
C THR A 184 4.30 42.26 -5.98
N ALA A 185 5.48 42.25 -6.61
CA ALA A 185 5.89 43.31 -7.55
C ALA A 185 5.07 43.35 -8.85
N GLN A 186 4.52 42.17 -9.26
CA GLN A 186 3.68 42.07 -10.48
C GLN A 186 2.19 42.42 -10.24
N PHE A 187 1.69 42.31 -9.03
CA PHE A 187 0.25 42.41 -8.70
C PHE A 187 0.01 43.37 -7.51
N SER A 188 0.27 44.65 -7.70
CA SER A 188 0.08 45.69 -6.68
C SER A 188 -1.38 45.93 -6.27
N ASP A 189 -2.39 45.28 -6.85
CA ASP A 189 -3.82 45.65 -6.70
C ASP A 189 -4.82 44.50 -6.47
N ARG A 190 -4.39 43.30 -6.06
CA ARG A 190 -5.34 42.20 -5.78
C ARG A 190 -5.53 41.98 -4.28
N ARG A 191 -6.80 42.15 -3.84
CA ARG A 191 -7.24 41.79 -2.47
C ARG A 191 -6.93 40.35 -2.16
N ILE A 192 -6.37 40.10 -0.97
CA ILE A 192 -6.09 38.79 -0.39
C ILE A 192 -7.41 38.07 -0.23
N GLN A 193 -7.64 37.03 -1.00
CA GLN A 193 -8.70 36.04 -0.74
C GLN A 193 -8.17 35.04 0.28
N THR A 194 -8.72 35.08 1.48
CA THR A 194 -8.37 34.11 2.58
C THR A 194 -9.06 32.78 2.43
N ASP A 195 -9.82 32.56 1.36
CA ASP A 195 -10.59 31.34 1.15
C ASP A 195 -9.71 30.19 0.64
N LEU A 196 -10.09 28.98 1.03
CA LEU A 196 -9.47 27.74 0.56
C LEU A 196 -9.59 27.63 -0.96
N VAL A 197 -8.49 27.84 -1.67
CA VAL A 197 -8.44 27.67 -3.13
C VAL A 197 -8.26 26.17 -3.41
N LEU A 198 -9.30 25.54 -3.93
CA LEU A 198 -9.30 24.16 -4.43
C LEU A 198 -9.20 24.15 -5.96
N ALA A 199 -8.83 23.01 -6.52
CA ALA A 199 -8.91 22.79 -7.95
C ALA A 199 -10.32 23.18 -8.47
N PRO A 200 -10.41 24.00 -9.53
CA PRO A 200 -11.70 24.35 -10.12
C PRO A 200 -12.40 23.07 -10.59
N MET A 201 -13.64 22.89 -10.20
CA MET A 201 -14.43 21.76 -10.67
C MET A 201 -14.70 21.90 -12.15
N PRO A 202 -14.33 20.94 -13.00
CA PRO A 202 -14.77 20.97 -14.39
C PRO A 202 -16.30 20.98 -14.43
N GLU A 203 -16.86 21.95 -15.14
CA GLU A 203 -18.28 21.95 -15.44
C GLU A 203 -18.62 20.65 -16.17
N GLY A 204 -19.59 19.89 -15.67
CA GLY A 204 -19.98 18.62 -16.25
C GLY A 204 -19.33 17.37 -15.65
N LEU A 205 -18.54 17.46 -14.58
CA LEU A 205 -18.00 16.26 -13.88
C LEU A 205 -19.13 15.31 -13.39
N PHE A 206 -20.35 15.83 -13.26
CA PHE A 206 -21.56 15.09 -12.90
C PHE A 206 -22.53 14.92 -14.09
N SER A 207 -22.20 15.46 -15.27
CA SER A 207 -23.06 15.46 -16.45
C SER A 207 -22.27 15.14 -17.73
N GLN A 208 -21.49 14.08 -17.74
CA GLN A 208 -21.16 13.43 -19.00
C GLN A 208 -22.35 12.54 -19.43
N ASN A 209 -23.50 13.14 -19.58
CA ASN A 209 -24.50 12.70 -20.53
C ASN A 209 -23.98 13.01 -21.94
N GLN A 210 -22.91 12.36 -22.35
CA GLN A 210 -22.76 12.10 -23.75
C GLN A 210 -23.84 11.08 -24.10
N SER A 211 -24.96 11.59 -24.55
CA SER A 211 -26.04 10.86 -25.19
C SER A 211 -25.52 10.23 -26.49
N HIS A 212 -24.63 9.24 -26.36
CA HIS A 212 -24.47 8.24 -27.38
C HIS A 212 -25.67 7.32 -27.20
N ASN A 213 -26.75 7.64 -27.90
CA ASN A 213 -27.95 6.83 -28.08
C ASN A 213 -27.62 5.58 -28.92
N GLN A 214 -26.48 4.93 -28.64
CA GLN A 214 -26.11 3.70 -29.27
C GLN A 214 -26.79 2.55 -28.50
N LYS A 215 -27.58 1.79 -29.20
CA LYS A 215 -28.37 0.69 -28.69
C LYS A 215 -27.44 -0.36 -28.09
N ILE A 216 -27.62 -0.63 -26.79
CA ILE A 216 -26.89 -1.73 -26.12
C ILE A 216 -27.25 -3.01 -26.84
N PRO A 217 -26.26 -3.87 -27.23
CA PRO A 217 -26.56 -5.14 -27.87
C PRO A 217 -27.42 -6.04 -26.98
N ASP A 218 -28.54 -6.52 -27.51
CA ASP A 218 -29.51 -7.29 -26.73
C ASP A 218 -29.04 -8.71 -26.43
N SER A 219 -28.20 -9.28 -27.29
CA SER A 219 -27.78 -10.67 -27.21
C SER A 219 -26.56 -10.85 -26.32
N MET A 220 -26.62 -11.78 -25.37
CA MET A 220 -25.45 -12.26 -24.63
C MET A 220 -24.36 -12.82 -25.58
N ASN A 221 -24.76 -13.35 -26.74
CA ASN A 221 -23.79 -13.84 -27.74
C ASN A 221 -22.85 -12.74 -28.23
N TRP A 222 -23.31 -11.49 -28.30
CA TRP A 222 -22.46 -10.34 -28.63
C TRP A 222 -21.26 -10.22 -27.66
N VAL A 223 -21.49 -10.39 -26.35
CA VAL A 223 -20.40 -10.35 -25.34
C VAL A 223 -19.35 -11.40 -25.66
N ILE A 224 -19.76 -12.60 -26.10
CA ILE A 224 -18.86 -13.71 -26.45
C ILE A 224 -18.14 -13.44 -27.76
N GLU A 225 -18.82 -12.83 -28.74
CA GLU A 225 -18.27 -12.47 -30.05
C GLU A 225 -17.21 -11.35 -29.95
N CYS A 226 -17.30 -10.46 -28.97
CA CYS A 226 -16.28 -9.45 -28.72
C CYS A 226 -14.87 -10.06 -28.51
N PHE A 227 -14.79 -11.28 -27.96
CA PHE A 227 -13.55 -12.02 -27.68
C PHE A 227 -13.17 -13.01 -28.79
N SER A 228 -13.92 -13.08 -29.92
CA SER A 228 -13.67 -14.03 -31.00
C SER A 228 -12.64 -13.47 -32.00
N GLN A 229 -12.20 -14.32 -32.93
CA GLN A 229 -11.45 -13.89 -34.12
C GLN A 229 -12.33 -12.90 -34.91
N ASN A 230 -11.73 -11.81 -35.37
CA ASN A 230 -12.40 -10.67 -35.98
C ASN A 230 -13.45 -9.98 -35.05
N GLY A 231 -13.42 -10.25 -33.73
CA GLY A 231 -14.25 -9.54 -32.77
C GLY A 231 -13.75 -8.10 -32.52
N ILE A 232 -14.56 -7.30 -31.84
CA ILE A 232 -14.28 -5.85 -31.63
C ILE A 232 -12.93 -5.61 -30.92
N PHE A 233 -12.50 -6.49 -30.02
CA PHE A 233 -11.20 -6.34 -29.34
C PHE A 233 -10.03 -6.53 -30.29
N GLU A 234 -10.06 -7.53 -31.19
CA GLU A 234 -9.00 -7.77 -32.17
C GLU A 234 -8.91 -6.63 -33.18
N GLN A 235 -10.07 -6.09 -33.57
CA GLN A 235 -10.14 -4.97 -34.51
C GLN A 235 -9.65 -3.63 -33.95
N SER A 236 -9.82 -3.43 -32.62
CA SER A 236 -9.65 -2.11 -31.99
C SER A 236 -8.46 -2.00 -31.04
N LEU A 237 -7.94 -3.12 -30.53
CA LEU A 237 -6.83 -3.11 -29.58
C LEU A 237 -5.55 -3.65 -30.22
N PRO A 238 -4.52 -2.80 -30.41
CA PRO A 238 -3.22 -3.25 -30.94
C PRO A 238 -2.62 -4.38 -30.07
N GLY A 239 -2.23 -5.48 -30.72
CA GLY A 239 -1.62 -6.62 -30.01
C GLY A 239 -2.60 -7.50 -29.23
N TYR A 240 -3.91 -7.30 -29.38
CA TYR A 240 -4.89 -8.22 -28.79
C TYR A 240 -4.85 -9.57 -29.51
N GLU A 241 -4.89 -10.64 -28.74
CA GLU A 241 -4.95 -12.01 -29.24
C GLU A 241 -6.23 -12.69 -28.74
N CYS A 242 -6.95 -13.33 -29.63
CA CYS A 242 -8.10 -14.12 -29.27
C CYS A 242 -7.68 -15.34 -28.42
N ARG A 243 -8.22 -15.44 -27.19
CA ARG A 243 -7.92 -16.50 -26.23
C ARG A 243 -9.19 -17.26 -25.90
N LEU A 244 -9.23 -18.56 -26.25
CA LEU A 244 -10.39 -19.42 -26.00
C LEU A 244 -10.80 -19.45 -24.51
N GLY A 245 -9.82 -19.44 -23.63
CA GLY A 245 -10.04 -19.36 -22.18
C GLY A 245 -10.78 -18.09 -21.75
N GLN A 246 -10.35 -16.92 -22.25
CA GLN A 246 -11.00 -15.63 -21.97
C GLN A 246 -12.47 -15.63 -22.43
N ARG A 247 -12.72 -16.14 -23.63
CA ARG A 247 -14.08 -16.27 -24.19
C ARG A 247 -14.96 -17.20 -23.37
N LYS A 248 -14.42 -18.36 -22.94
CA LYS A 248 -15.13 -19.31 -22.05
C LYS A 248 -15.49 -18.67 -20.72
N MET A 249 -14.56 -17.95 -20.09
CA MET A 249 -14.77 -17.25 -18.84
C MET A 249 -15.85 -16.15 -18.98
N ALA A 250 -15.75 -15.30 -20.00
CA ALA A 250 -16.73 -14.25 -20.25
C ALA A 250 -18.16 -14.81 -20.47
N LYS A 251 -18.28 -15.95 -21.16
CA LYS A 251 -19.55 -16.66 -21.32
C LYS A 251 -20.14 -17.11 -19.99
N LEU A 252 -19.33 -17.77 -19.16
CA LEU A 252 -19.77 -18.27 -17.84
C LEU A 252 -20.25 -17.15 -16.94
N ILE A 253 -19.54 -16.01 -16.97
CA ILE A 253 -19.90 -14.83 -16.17
C ILE A 253 -21.19 -14.18 -16.68
N ALA A 254 -21.32 -14.01 -17.99
CA ALA A 254 -22.55 -13.49 -18.60
C ALA A 254 -23.79 -14.36 -18.31
N GLU A 255 -23.62 -15.69 -18.37
CA GLU A 255 -24.66 -16.66 -17.98
C GLU A 255 -25.03 -16.53 -16.50
N GLY A 256 -24.02 -16.46 -15.59
CA GLY A 256 -24.24 -16.30 -14.15
C GLY A 256 -25.02 -15.04 -13.81
N LEU A 257 -24.59 -13.89 -14.36
CA LEU A 257 -25.26 -12.61 -14.18
C LEU A 257 -26.71 -12.62 -14.72
N SER A 258 -26.92 -13.23 -15.89
CA SER A 258 -28.26 -13.26 -16.52
C SER A 258 -29.23 -14.22 -15.86
N SER A 259 -28.74 -15.29 -15.25
CA SER A 259 -29.56 -16.37 -14.65
C SER A 259 -29.59 -16.30 -13.12
N ALA A 260 -29.05 -15.25 -12.51
CA ALA A 260 -29.06 -15.02 -11.07
C ALA A 260 -28.51 -16.22 -10.27
N HIS A 261 -27.30 -16.70 -10.59
CA HIS A 261 -26.63 -17.75 -9.80
C HIS A 261 -25.15 -17.51 -9.63
N HIS A 262 -24.58 -18.08 -8.58
CA HIS A 262 -23.15 -17.93 -8.25
C HIS A 262 -22.28 -18.79 -9.16
N VAL A 263 -21.08 -18.28 -9.50
CA VAL A 263 -20.11 -18.94 -10.38
C VAL A 263 -18.71 -18.82 -9.80
N VAL A 264 -17.95 -19.91 -9.82
CA VAL A 264 -16.54 -19.94 -9.40
C VAL A 264 -15.68 -20.31 -10.59
N VAL A 265 -14.73 -19.44 -10.96
CA VAL A 265 -13.86 -19.65 -12.12
C VAL A 265 -12.39 -19.53 -11.72
N GLU A 266 -11.66 -20.65 -11.85
CA GLU A 266 -10.20 -20.59 -11.86
C GLU A 266 -9.75 -20.28 -13.28
N ALA A 267 -9.05 -19.17 -13.46
CA ALA A 267 -8.52 -18.76 -14.75
C ALA A 267 -7.01 -18.52 -14.66
N GLY A 268 -6.22 -19.34 -15.33
CA GLY A 268 -4.76 -19.30 -15.29
C GLY A 268 -4.17 -17.95 -15.69
N THR A 269 -2.88 -17.75 -15.40
CA THR A 269 -2.16 -16.53 -15.81
C THR A 269 -2.23 -16.33 -17.32
N GLY A 270 -2.28 -15.06 -17.77
CA GLY A 270 -2.36 -14.73 -19.19
C GLY A 270 -3.74 -14.91 -19.86
N THR A 271 -4.75 -15.41 -19.14
CA THR A 271 -6.12 -15.58 -19.70
C THR A 271 -6.77 -14.24 -20.06
N GLY A 272 -6.38 -13.13 -19.42
CA GLY A 272 -7.04 -11.84 -19.57
C GLY A 272 -8.30 -11.72 -18.72
N LYS A 273 -8.24 -12.19 -17.47
CA LYS A 273 -9.35 -12.20 -16.49
C LYS A 273 -10.11 -10.88 -16.41
N SER A 274 -9.38 -9.74 -16.34
CA SER A 274 -10.01 -8.42 -16.15
C SER A 274 -11.07 -8.15 -17.21
N PHE A 275 -10.73 -8.27 -18.49
CA PHE A 275 -11.70 -8.05 -19.56
C PHE A 275 -12.81 -9.10 -19.57
N ALA A 276 -12.50 -10.36 -19.21
CA ALA A 276 -13.47 -11.44 -19.19
C ALA A 276 -14.58 -11.27 -18.13
N TYR A 277 -14.32 -10.51 -17.04
CA TYR A 277 -15.38 -10.15 -16.10
C TYR A 277 -15.88 -8.69 -16.29
N LEU A 278 -15.06 -7.74 -16.73
CA LEU A 278 -15.48 -6.36 -16.94
C LEU A 278 -16.54 -6.21 -18.02
N LEU A 279 -16.32 -6.81 -19.21
CA LEU A 279 -17.27 -6.67 -20.32
C LEU A 279 -18.65 -7.24 -20.00
N PRO A 280 -18.79 -8.50 -19.52
CA PRO A 280 -20.10 -9.02 -19.12
C PRO A 280 -20.78 -8.20 -18.04
N SER A 281 -20.02 -7.68 -17.06
CA SER A 281 -20.55 -6.85 -15.98
C SER A 281 -21.07 -5.51 -16.48
N LEU A 282 -20.32 -4.84 -17.35
CA LEU A 282 -20.74 -3.58 -17.99
C LEU A 282 -21.97 -3.77 -18.88
N TRP A 283 -21.97 -4.82 -19.72
CA TRP A 283 -23.12 -5.15 -20.54
C TRP A 283 -24.37 -5.42 -19.71
N PHE A 284 -24.25 -6.23 -18.66
CA PHE A 284 -25.35 -6.54 -17.74
C PHE A 284 -25.86 -5.29 -17.04
N ALA A 285 -24.96 -4.48 -16.46
CA ALA A 285 -25.32 -3.28 -15.74
C ALA A 285 -26.06 -2.28 -16.64
N ARG A 286 -25.57 -2.05 -17.85
CA ARG A 286 -26.19 -1.13 -18.81
C ARG A 286 -27.51 -1.66 -19.37
N LYS A 287 -27.63 -2.98 -19.57
CA LYS A 287 -28.85 -3.60 -20.07
C LYS A 287 -29.98 -3.60 -19.03
N THR A 288 -29.64 -3.85 -17.77
CA THR A 288 -30.64 -4.05 -16.70
C THR A 288 -30.84 -2.80 -15.84
N GLY A 289 -29.94 -1.83 -15.89
CA GLY A 289 -29.89 -0.70 -14.98
C GLY A 289 -29.45 -1.05 -13.55
N ARG A 290 -28.96 -2.30 -13.32
CA ARG A 290 -28.51 -2.79 -12.01
C ARG A 290 -27.01 -2.64 -11.87
N LYS A 291 -26.57 -2.08 -10.75
CA LYS A 291 -25.17 -1.89 -10.44
C LYS A 291 -24.45 -3.23 -10.23
N VAL A 292 -23.22 -3.34 -10.77
CA VAL A 292 -22.31 -4.44 -10.47
C VAL A 292 -21.14 -3.91 -9.65
N VAL A 293 -20.85 -4.55 -8.51
CA VAL A 293 -19.67 -4.26 -7.68
C VAL A 293 -18.55 -5.23 -8.04
N ILE A 294 -17.33 -4.71 -8.21
CA ILE A 294 -16.11 -5.51 -8.39
C ILE A 294 -15.21 -5.28 -7.19
N ALA A 295 -14.96 -6.35 -6.43
CA ALA A 295 -14.05 -6.34 -5.30
C ALA A 295 -12.70 -6.98 -5.71
N THR A 296 -11.61 -6.22 -5.58
CA THR A 296 -10.24 -6.71 -5.79
C THR A 296 -9.49 -6.80 -4.47
N HIS A 297 -8.40 -7.56 -4.42
CA HIS A 297 -7.68 -7.73 -3.15
C HIS A 297 -6.95 -6.46 -2.70
N THR A 298 -6.30 -5.70 -3.62
CA THR A 298 -5.39 -4.60 -3.26
C THR A 298 -5.69 -3.30 -4.01
N ILE A 299 -5.27 -2.17 -3.44
CA ILE A 299 -5.37 -0.84 -4.08
C ILE A 299 -4.65 -0.79 -5.45
N PRO A 300 -3.41 -1.33 -5.63
CA PRO A 300 -2.78 -1.35 -6.95
C PRO A 300 -3.60 -2.07 -8.04
N LEU A 301 -4.33 -3.14 -7.70
CA LEU A 301 -5.23 -3.80 -8.64
C LEU A 301 -6.45 -2.92 -8.98
N GLN A 302 -7.01 -2.18 -8.02
CA GLN A 302 -8.05 -1.19 -8.30
C GLN A 302 -7.55 -0.13 -9.29
N GLU A 303 -6.33 0.37 -9.07
CA GLU A 303 -5.72 1.37 -9.96
C GLU A 303 -5.43 0.84 -11.36
N GLN A 304 -4.99 -0.41 -11.48
CA GLN A 304 -4.82 -1.06 -12.77
C GLN A 304 -6.14 -1.08 -13.55
N LEU A 305 -7.23 -1.51 -12.93
CA LEU A 305 -8.55 -1.50 -13.55
C LEU A 305 -8.95 -0.09 -13.99
N GLN A 306 -8.79 0.91 -13.10
CA GLN A 306 -9.20 2.28 -13.34
C GLN A 306 -8.36 3.00 -14.39
N LYS A 307 -7.03 2.85 -14.33
CA LYS A 307 -6.10 3.65 -15.17
C LYS A 307 -5.77 2.96 -16.50
N LYS A 308 -5.95 1.64 -16.62
CA LYS A 308 -5.57 0.87 -17.80
C LYS A 308 -6.75 0.16 -18.46
N ASP A 309 -7.43 -0.74 -17.73
CA ASP A 309 -8.39 -1.66 -18.32
C ASP A 309 -9.70 -0.95 -18.72
N ILE A 310 -10.25 -0.10 -17.85
CA ILE A 310 -11.47 0.67 -18.13
C ILE A 310 -11.30 1.66 -19.28
N PRO A 311 -10.24 2.51 -19.36
CA PRO A 311 -10.03 3.40 -20.48
C PRO A 311 -9.87 2.70 -21.82
N MET A 312 -9.35 1.47 -21.82
CA MET A 312 -9.31 0.64 -23.05
C MET A 312 -10.73 0.23 -23.46
N LEU A 313 -11.59 -0.17 -22.53
CA LEU A 313 -12.98 -0.54 -22.82
C LEU A 313 -13.81 0.67 -23.27
N GLU A 314 -13.61 1.84 -22.69
CA GLU A 314 -14.28 3.10 -23.10
C GLU A 314 -14.00 3.45 -24.57
N LYS A 315 -12.79 3.16 -25.06
CA LYS A 315 -12.42 3.41 -26.47
C LYS A 315 -13.02 2.41 -27.45
N VAL A 316 -13.34 1.20 -27.00
CA VAL A 316 -13.71 0.08 -27.86
C VAL A 316 -15.19 -0.21 -27.85
N LEU A 317 -15.87 -0.01 -26.70
CA LEU A 317 -17.27 -0.40 -26.58
C LEU A 317 -18.21 0.58 -27.28
N PRO A 318 -19.24 0.08 -27.98
CA PRO A 318 -20.18 0.90 -28.76
C PRO A 318 -21.21 1.64 -27.89
N PHE A 319 -21.14 1.56 -26.57
CA PHE A 319 -22.02 2.21 -25.63
C PHE A 319 -21.24 2.89 -24.49
N SER A 320 -21.76 3.99 -24.00
CA SER A 320 -21.20 4.69 -22.84
C SER A 320 -21.60 4.01 -21.53
N PHE A 321 -20.73 4.08 -20.53
CA PHE A 321 -20.97 3.54 -19.20
C PHE A 321 -20.26 4.41 -18.14
N ARG A 322 -20.71 4.33 -16.89
CA ARG A 322 -20.13 5.08 -15.78
C ARG A 322 -19.45 4.10 -14.82
N THR A 323 -18.19 4.38 -14.51
CA THR A 323 -17.43 3.61 -13.53
C THR A 323 -16.95 4.50 -12.40
N SER A 324 -16.84 3.94 -11.22
CA SER A 324 -16.26 4.62 -10.07
C SER A 324 -15.40 3.67 -9.25
N VAL A 325 -14.32 4.21 -8.66
CA VAL A 325 -13.54 3.52 -7.62
C VAL A 325 -13.87 4.16 -6.29
N LEU A 326 -14.25 3.36 -5.31
CA LEU A 326 -14.45 3.81 -3.94
C LEU A 326 -13.44 3.12 -3.03
N LYS A 327 -12.75 3.94 -2.24
CA LYS A 327 -11.77 3.50 -1.21
C LYS A 327 -12.33 3.77 0.19
N GLY A 328 -11.72 3.18 1.21
CA GLY A 328 -12.05 3.49 2.60
C GLY A 328 -11.87 4.99 2.90
N LYS A 329 -12.69 5.55 3.80
CA LYS A 329 -12.71 6.98 4.15
C LYS A 329 -11.34 7.52 4.57
N GLY A 330 -10.48 6.70 5.17
CA GLY A 330 -9.10 7.06 5.53
C GLY A 330 -8.17 7.38 4.35
N ASN A 331 -8.58 7.07 3.10
CA ASN A 331 -7.79 7.42 1.91
C ASN A 331 -8.07 8.84 1.40
N TYR A 332 -9.13 9.51 1.86
CA TYR A 332 -9.52 10.83 1.37
C TYR A 332 -9.13 11.94 2.34
N CYS A 333 -8.67 13.08 1.80
CA CYS A 333 -8.36 14.26 2.58
C CYS A 333 -9.64 14.92 3.12
N CYS A 334 -9.63 15.29 4.40
CA CYS A 334 -10.70 16.05 5.06
C CYS A 334 -10.35 17.54 5.10
N LEU A 335 -11.08 18.36 4.37
CA LEU A 335 -10.84 19.80 4.31
C LEU A 335 -11.07 20.53 5.66
N LYS A 336 -11.95 20.00 6.53
CA LYS A 336 -12.13 20.52 7.90
C LYS A 336 -10.86 20.29 8.74
N LYS A 337 -10.29 19.08 8.70
CA LYS A 337 -9.01 18.76 9.37
C LYS A 337 -7.85 19.55 8.78
N TRP A 338 -7.81 19.72 7.46
CA TRP A 338 -6.81 20.54 6.79
C TRP A 338 -6.79 21.97 7.34
N LEU A 339 -7.97 22.63 7.41
CA LEU A 339 -8.07 23.97 7.97
C LEU A 339 -7.69 24.04 9.44
N SER A 340 -8.04 23.02 10.23
CA SER A 340 -7.61 22.90 11.63
C SER A 340 -6.08 22.78 11.75
N CYS A 341 -5.44 22.04 10.86
CA CYS A 341 -3.97 21.91 10.82
C CYS A 341 -3.29 23.25 10.49
N LEU A 342 -3.84 24.03 9.56
CA LEU A 342 -3.35 25.38 9.26
C LEU A 342 -3.49 26.34 10.44
N SER A 343 -4.53 26.18 11.25
CA SER A 343 -4.78 27.02 12.43
C SER A 343 -3.91 26.62 13.63
N ASN A 344 -3.35 25.39 13.65
CA ASN A 344 -2.54 24.85 14.74
C ASN A 344 -1.18 24.34 14.23
N PRO A 345 -0.31 25.20 13.69
CA PRO A 345 0.94 24.80 13.04
C PRO A 345 1.95 24.13 13.98
N ASN A 346 1.83 24.37 15.28
CA ASN A 346 2.75 23.80 16.30
C ASN A 346 2.63 22.27 16.45
N GLU A 347 1.60 21.66 15.87
CA GLU A 347 1.44 20.21 15.83
C GLU A 347 2.33 19.55 14.76
N VAL A 348 2.86 20.33 13.81
CA VAL A 348 3.75 19.89 12.73
C VAL A 348 5.19 20.21 13.09
N THR A 349 5.92 19.25 13.65
CA THR A 349 7.25 19.52 14.26
C THR A 349 8.46 19.04 13.43
N GLY A 350 8.28 18.05 12.57
CA GLY A 350 9.37 17.46 11.80
C GLY A 350 9.58 18.09 10.42
N ARG A 351 10.84 18.10 9.90
CA ARG A 351 11.15 18.55 8.53
C ARG A 351 10.27 17.85 7.49
N ASP A 352 10.17 16.52 7.58
CA ASP A 352 9.42 15.73 6.61
C ASP A 352 7.91 16.01 6.70
N GLN A 353 7.38 16.26 7.90
CA GLN A 353 5.97 16.67 8.05
C GLN A 353 5.71 18.06 7.46
N LYS A 354 6.64 19.01 7.63
CA LYS A 354 6.55 20.34 6.99
C LYS A 354 6.56 20.21 5.46
N LEU A 355 7.44 19.36 4.92
CA LEU A 355 7.48 19.06 3.50
C LEU A 355 6.14 18.47 3.01
N ALA A 356 5.58 17.50 3.76
CA ALA A 356 4.28 16.91 3.46
C ALA A 356 3.14 17.93 3.46
N ILE A 357 3.12 18.87 4.41
CA ILE A 357 2.12 19.97 4.45
C ILE A 357 2.26 20.88 3.22
N LEU A 358 3.48 21.31 2.88
CA LEU A 358 3.71 22.17 1.73
C LEU A 358 3.33 21.49 0.41
N SER A 359 3.65 20.20 0.28
CA SER A 359 3.23 19.37 -0.86
C SER A 359 1.70 19.21 -0.91
N THR A 360 1.05 19.02 0.24
CA THR A 360 -0.41 18.93 0.35
C THR A 360 -1.07 20.24 -0.03
N LEU A 361 -0.48 21.38 0.33
CA LEU A 361 -0.97 22.71 -0.02
C LEU A 361 -1.02 22.94 -1.54
N VAL A 362 -0.01 22.48 -2.27
CA VAL A 362 0.02 22.48 -3.74
C VAL A 362 -1.01 21.49 -4.28
N TRP A 363 -0.98 20.26 -3.79
CA TRP A 363 -1.84 19.19 -4.26
C TRP A 363 -3.34 19.48 -4.14
N LEU A 364 -3.79 20.12 -3.06
CA LEU A 364 -5.21 20.49 -2.87
C LEU A 364 -5.71 21.47 -3.95
N ARG A 365 -4.83 22.22 -4.60
CA ARG A 365 -5.16 23.10 -5.70
C ARG A 365 -5.25 22.38 -7.05
N GLU A 366 -4.81 21.13 -7.13
CA GLU A 366 -4.73 20.34 -8.37
C GLU A 366 -5.58 19.07 -8.31
N THR A 367 -5.77 18.48 -7.12
CA THR A 367 -6.49 17.20 -6.99
C THR A 367 -8.00 17.34 -7.23
N LEU A 368 -8.55 16.41 -7.99
CA LEU A 368 -9.99 16.24 -8.17
C LEU A 368 -10.55 15.13 -7.27
N THR A 369 -9.71 14.24 -6.75
CA THR A 369 -10.12 13.05 -5.98
C THR A 369 -9.88 13.18 -4.48
N GLY A 370 -8.85 13.92 -4.06
CA GLY A 370 -8.42 14.01 -2.68
C GLY A 370 -7.84 12.72 -2.11
N ASP A 371 -7.37 11.79 -2.96
CA ASP A 371 -6.86 10.48 -2.60
C ASP A 371 -5.36 10.54 -2.26
N ILE A 372 -4.98 10.04 -1.07
CA ILE A 372 -3.57 9.99 -0.60
C ILE A 372 -2.62 9.31 -1.60
N GLN A 373 -3.10 8.36 -2.40
CA GLN A 373 -2.26 7.65 -3.36
C GLN A 373 -1.64 8.58 -4.41
N GLU A 374 -2.22 9.74 -4.63
CA GLU A 374 -1.64 10.78 -5.50
C GLU A 374 -0.36 11.38 -4.89
N LEU A 375 -0.20 11.32 -3.55
CA LEU A 375 0.94 11.85 -2.80
C LEU A 375 1.91 10.76 -2.28
N ALA A 376 1.82 9.53 -2.76
CA ALA A 376 2.48 8.36 -2.16
C ALA A 376 4.02 8.47 -2.02
N LYS A 377 4.67 9.35 -2.77
CA LYS A 377 6.14 9.55 -2.75
C LYS A 377 6.60 10.75 -1.92
N VAL A 378 5.71 11.40 -1.17
CA VAL A 378 6.05 12.55 -0.32
C VAL A 378 6.48 12.07 1.07
N PRO A 379 7.72 12.35 1.52
CA PRO A 379 8.19 12.00 2.87
C PRO A 379 7.34 12.63 3.96
N GLY A 380 7.20 11.95 5.11
CA GLY A 380 6.45 12.44 6.26
C GLY A 380 4.92 12.38 6.11
N LEU A 381 4.40 12.09 4.90
CA LEU A 381 2.96 12.04 4.66
C LEU A 381 2.26 10.96 5.51
N ILE A 382 2.84 9.77 5.59
CA ILE A 382 2.25 8.64 6.33
C ILE A 382 2.01 9.00 7.81
N THR A 383 2.97 9.70 8.42
CA THR A 383 2.86 10.13 9.84
C THR A 383 1.90 11.31 10.00
N LEU A 384 1.79 12.16 9.01
CA LEU A 384 0.89 13.32 9.01
C LEU A 384 -0.56 12.96 8.62
N TRP A 385 -0.76 11.99 7.77
CA TRP A 385 -2.05 11.68 7.15
C TRP A 385 -3.20 11.41 8.14
N PRO A 386 -3.00 10.75 9.28
CA PRO A 386 -4.08 10.61 10.29
C PRO A 386 -4.67 11.93 10.77
N THR A 387 -3.90 13.03 10.73
CA THR A 387 -4.39 14.36 11.08
C THR A 387 -5.12 15.07 9.94
N LEU A 388 -5.05 14.55 8.72
CA LEU A 388 -5.62 15.14 7.50
C LEU A 388 -6.74 14.31 6.88
N ASN A 389 -6.83 13.01 7.14
CA ASN A 389 -7.76 12.11 6.47
C ASN A 389 -9.21 12.26 6.96
N ALA A 390 -10.14 11.73 6.15
CA ALA A 390 -11.57 11.73 6.46
C ALA A 390 -12.00 10.63 7.44
N ASP A 391 -11.05 9.80 7.91
CA ASP A 391 -11.30 8.79 8.92
C ASP A 391 -11.23 9.42 10.32
N HIS A 392 -12.30 10.06 10.70
CA HIS A 392 -12.43 10.70 12.01
C HIS A 392 -13.87 10.65 12.52
N GLU A 393 -13.99 10.74 13.82
CA GLU A 393 -15.22 10.58 14.57
C GLU A 393 -16.27 11.68 14.31
N MET A 394 -15.80 12.86 13.92
CA MET A 394 -16.64 14.05 13.72
C MET A 394 -17.12 14.23 12.29
N CYS A 395 -17.00 13.21 11.44
CA CYS A 395 -17.46 13.28 10.06
C CYS A 395 -18.98 13.10 9.98
N ASN A 396 -19.71 14.20 10.11
CA ASN A 396 -21.14 14.24 9.82
C ASN A 396 -21.37 14.96 8.48
N PRO A 397 -21.60 14.19 7.38
CA PRO A 397 -21.75 14.77 6.05
C PRO A 397 -22.91 15.77 5.92
N SER A 398 -24.01 15.57 6.59
CA SER A 398 -25.22 16.41 6.49
C SER A 398 -25.04 17.79 7.12
N LYS A 399 -24.07 17.93 8.05
CA LYS A 399 -23.83 19.18 8.80
C LYS A 399 -22.41 19.74 8.63
N CYS A 400 -21.62 19.15 7.76
CA CYS A 400 -20.27 19.64 7.50
C CYS A 400 -20.31 20.91 6.63
N SER A 401 -19.75 22.03 7.15
CA SER A 401 -19.62 23.29 6.39
C SER A 401 -18.83 23.16 5.09
N LYS A 402 -18.06 22.06 4.91
CA LYS A 402 -17.30 21.74 3.72
C LYS A 402 -17.91 20.61 2.88
N ALA A 403 -19.17 20.21 3.15
CA ALA A 403 -19.85 19.11 2.44
C ALA A 403 -19.89 19.32 0.92
N GLY A 404 -20.18 20.54 0.45
CA GLY A 404 -20.25 20.86 -0.98
C GLY A 404 -18.96 20.65 -1.76
N VAL A 405 -17.79 20.66 -1.08
CA VAL A 405 -16.46 20.48 -1.69
C VAL A 405 -15.74 19.22 -1.16
N CYS A 406 -16.42 18.40 -0.35
CA CYS A 406 -15.84 17.24 0.30
C CYS A 406 -15.47 16.13 -0.71
N PHE A 407 -14.22 15.68 -0.71
CA PHE A 407 -13.73 14.62 -1.60
C PHE A 407 -14.42 13.28 -1.35
N LEU A 408 -14.63 12.89 -0.09
CA LEU A 408 -15.32 11.66 0.27
C LEU A 408 -16.77 11.64 -0.22
N LEU A 409 -17.51 12.74 -0.03
CA LEU A 409 -18.90 12.85 -0.49
C LEU A 409 -18.98 12.81 -2.02
N ARG A 410 -18.04 13.46 -2.70
CA ARG A 410 -17.94 13.38 -4.17
C ARG A 410 -17.68 11.94 -4.65
N ALA A 411 -16.75 11.21 -3.99
CA ALA A 411 -16.48 9.83 -4.32
C ALA A 411 -17.72 8.94 -4.11
N ARG A 412 -18.45 9.12 -2.99
CA ARG A 412 -19.70 8.40 -2.71
C ARG A 412 -20.78 8.68 -3.74
N LYS A 413 -20.99 9.96 -4.10
CA LYS A 413 -21.97 10.33 -5.14
C LYS A 413 -21.63 9.70 -6.49
N LYS A 414 -20.35 9.71 -6.89
CA LYS A 414 -19.90 9.01 -8.11
C LYS A 414 -20.17 7.51 -8.02
N ALA A 415 -19.97 6.89 -6.85
CA ALA A 415 -20.25 5.49 -6.63
C ALA A 415 -21.77 5.17 -6.71
N GLU A 416 -22.63 6.08 -6.24
CA GLU A 416 -24.08 5.97 -6.38
C GLU A 416 -24.54 6.01 -7.84
N GLU A 417 -23.91 6.85 -8.66
CA GLU A 417 -24.27 7.04 -10.08
C GLU A 417 -23.61 6.03 -11.01
N ALA A 418 -22.64 5.23 -10.53
CA ALA A 418 -21.89 4.29 -11.34
C ALA A 418 -22.70 3.05 -11.74
N ASP A 419 -22.51 2.58 -12.98
CA ASP A 419 -22.98 1.29 -13.47
C ASP A 419 -22.08 0.17 -12.93
N LEU A 420 -20.76 0.44 -12.82
CA LEU A 420 -19.76 -0.45 -12.28
C LEU A 420 -18.99 0.23 -11.15
N LEU A 421 -19.03 -0.35 -9.96
CA LEU A 421 -18.31 0.14 -8.78
C LEU A 421 -17.14 -0.77 -8.43
N ILE A 422 -15.93 -0.23 -8.35
CA ILE A 422 -14.71 -0.97 -7.99
C ILE A 422 -14.35 -0.64 -6.56
N VAL A 423 -14.19 -1.69 -5.74
CA VAL A 423 -13.78 -1.59 -4.32
C VAL A 423 -12.65 -2.58 -4.02
N ASN A 424 -12.02 -2.48 -2.85
CA ASN A 424 -11.15 -3.56 -2.37
C ASN A 424 -11.89 -4.49 -1.41
N HIS A 425 -11.32 -5.68 -1.16
CA HIS A 425 -11.91 -6.66 -0.24
C HIS A 425 -12.14 -6.07 1.15
N SER A 426 -11.20 -5.26 1.67
CA SER A 426 -11.34 -4.65 3.01
C SER A 426 -12.55 -3.71 3.09
N LEU A 427 -12.82 -2.92 2.05
CA LEU A 427 -14.00 -2.05 2.02
C LEU A 427 -15.30 -2.85 1.88
N LEU A 428 -15.29 -3.94 1.10
CA LEU A 428 -16.40 -4.88 1.03
C LEU A 428 -16.72 -5.46 2.42
N PHE A 429 -15.71 -5.91 3.17
CA PHE A 429 -15.91 -6.42 4.53
C PHE A 429 -16.31 -5.34 5.54
N SER A 430 -15.85 -4.12 5.37
CA SER A 430 -16.31 -2.99 6.18
C SER A 430 -17.80 -2.70 5.94
N ASP A 431 -18.27 -2.84 4.72
CA ASP A 431 -19.69 -2.73 4.37
C ASP A 431 -20.53 -3.82 5.04
N LEU A 432 -20.05 -5.08 4.98
CA LEU A 432 -20.69 -6.22 5.65
C LEU A 432 -20.75 -6.07 7.18
N LYS A 433 -19.69 -5.51 7.80
CA LYS A 433 -19.61 -5.26 9.26
C LYS A 433 -20.59 -4.18 9.70
N THR A 434 -20.91 -3.22 8.83
CA THR A 434 -21.84 -2.12 9.10
C THR A 434 -23.24 -2.36 8.52
N ASP A 435 -23.60 -3.58 8.22
CA ASP A 435 -24.88 -3.97 7.64
C ASP A 435 -25.23 -3.15 6.38
N TYR A 436 -24.26 -3.07 5.45
CA TYR A 436 -24.38 -2.46 4.12
C TYR A 436 -24.63 -0.95 4.11
N ASN A 437 -24.02 -0.23 5.03
CA ASN A 437 -24.15 1.23 5.13
C ASN A 437 -22.97 1.99 4.50
N VAL A 438 -22.00 1.31 3.91
CA VAL A 438 -20.80 1.94 3.31
C VAL A 438 -20.91 2.06 1.80
N LEU A 439 -21.38 1.00 1.13
CA LEU A 439 -21.54 0.94 -0.33
C LEU A 439 -22.97 1.28 -0.76
N PRO A 440 -23.18 1.84 -1.98
CA PRO A 440 -24.52 1.93 -2.56
C PRO A 440 -25.13 0.53 -2.73
N GLU A 441 -26.45 0.44 -2.78
CA GLU A 441 -27.16 -0.82 -2.96
C GLU A 441 -26.71 -1.57 -4.22
N TYR A 442 -26.46 -2.87 -4.07
CA TYR A 442 -26.05 -3.79 -5.15
C TYR A 442 -26.54 -5.20 -4.89
N HIS A 443 -26.75 -5.96 -5.97
CA HIS A 443 -27.16 -7.37 -5.93
C HIS A 443 -26.23 -8.27 -6.74
N GLN A 444 -25.30 -7.70 -7.49
CA GLN A 444 -24.30 -8.43 -8.30
C GLN A 444 -22.90 -8.06 -7.83
N LEU A 445 -22.10 -9.09 -7.54
CA LEU A 445 -20.74 -8.94 -7.02
C LEU A 445 -19.76 -9.81 -7.81
N VAL A 446 -18.66 -9.23 -8.24
CA VAL A 446 -17.49 -9.95 -8.78
C VAL A 446 -16.35 -9.83 -7.78
N ILE A 447 -15.80 -10.94 -7.35
CA ILE A 447 -14.65 -11.00 -6.43
C ILE A 447 -13.46 -11.50 -7.22
N ASP A 448 -12.54 -10.61 -7.53
CA ASP A 448 -11.25 -10.94 -8.14
C ASP A 448 -10.22 -11.27 -7.06
N GLU A 449 -9.24 -12.13 -7.37
CA GLU A 449 -8.32 -12.75 -6.41
C GLU A 449 -9.06 -13.43 -5.24
N ALA A 450 -10.13 -14.16 -5.57
CA ALA A 450 -11.06 -14.76 -4.62
C ALA A 450 -10.40 -15.75 -3.65
N HIS A 451 -9.21 -16.28 -3.95
CA HIS A 451 -8.43 -17.11 -3.03
C HIS A 451 -8.05 -16.37 -1.73
N GLN A 452 -8.11 -15.02 -1.73
CA GLN A 452 -7.84 -14.19 -0.56
C GLN A 452 -9.07 -13.91 0.31
N ILE A 453 -10.27 -14.22 -0.18
CA ILE A 453 -11.50 -13.80 0.51
C ILE A 453 -11.59 -14.35 1.92
N TYR A 454 -11.24 -15.64 2.10
CA TYR A 454 -11.27 -16.30 3.41
C TYR A 454 -10.34 -15.62 4.42
N GLN A 455 -9.08 -15.40 4.05
CA GLN A 455 -8.09 -14.76 4.92
C GLN A 455 -8.46 -13.30 5.22
N THR A 456 -8.95 -12.58 4.22
CA THR A 456 -9.41 -11.20 4.39
C THR A 456 -10.65 -11.13 5.28
N ALA A 457 -11.57 -12.08 5.18
CA ALA A 457 -12.72 -12.18 6.06
C ALA A 457 -12.29 -12.38 7.53
N LEU A 458 -11.41 -13.33 7.79
CA LEU A 458 -10.87 -13.57 9.14
C LEU A 458 -10.22 -12.31 9.75
N GLN A 459 -9.44 -11.57 8.96
CA GLN A 459 -8.79 -10.35 9.40
C GLN A 459 -9.77 -9.20 9.69
N ASN A 460 -10.76 -9.00 8.82
CA ASN A 460 -11.68 -7.87 8.94
C ASN A 460 -12.84 -8.15 9.92
N LEU A 461 -13.25 -9.40 10.10
CA LEU A 461 -14.27 -9.80 11.08
C LEU A 461 -13.71 -10.01 12.48
N GLY A 462 -12.39 -10.15 12.60
CA GLY A 462 -11.69 -10.14 13.86
C GLY A 462 -11.59 -8.73 14.47
N SER A 463 -11.06 -8.67 15.69
CA SER A 463 -10.76 -7.40 16.38
C SER A 463 -9.30 -7.39 16.81
N GLU A 464 -8.72 -6.20 16.84
CA GLU A 464 -7.38 -5.98 17.37
C GLU A 464 -7.35 -4.78 18.31
N LEU A 465 -6.66 -4.91 19.42
CA LEU A 465 -6.54 -3.90 20.45
C LEU A 465 -5.07 -3.72 20.84
N SER A 466 -4.59 -2.49 20.77
CA SER A 466 -3.27 -2.11 21.27
C SER A 466 -3.40 -1.12 22.43
N GLN A 467 -2.36 -1.01 23.24
CA GLN A 467 -2.28 0.01 24.28
C GLN A 467 -2.52 1.42 23.70
N GLU A 468 -1.93 1.70 22.53
CA GLU A 468 -2.08 3.00 21.88
C GLU A 468 -3.51 3.26 21.39
N THR A 469 -4.24 2.23 20.96
CA THR A 469 -5.66 2.37 20.61
C THR A 469 -6.45 2.88 21.81
N ILE A 470 -6.26 2.27 23.00
CA ILE A 470 -6.92 2.71 24.23
C ILE A 470 -6.48 4.13 24.61
N PHE A 471 -5.18 4.42 24.55
CA PHE A 471 -4.66 5.75 24.86
C PHE A 471 -5.22 6.81 23.92
N ARG A 472 -5.23 6.54 22.61
CA ARG A 472 -5.77 7.48 21.62
C ARG A 472 -7.24 7.78 21.89
N THR A 473 -8.07 6.76 22.16
CA THR A 473 -9.49 6.95 22.48
C THR A 473 -9.65 7.74 23.78
N ALA A 474 -8.90 7.41 24.84
CA ALA A 474 -8.96 8.14 26.11
C ALA A 474 -8.44 9.58 25.99
N GLU A 475 -7.35 9.82 25.24
CA GLU A 475 -6.77 11.15 25.01
C GLU A 475 -7.58 12.01 24.04
N ALA A 476 -8.26 11.45 23.05
CA ALA A 476 -9.18 12.18 22.18
C ALA A 476 -10.30 12.83 23.00
N ILE A 477 -10.74 12.14 24.04
CA ILE A 477 -11.71 12.62 25.01
C ILE A 477 -11.10 13.67 25.94
N PHE A 478 -9.85 13.44 26.35
CA PHE A 478 -9.12 14.27 27.30
C PHE A 478 -7.64 14.41 26.96
N ARG A 479 -7.29 15.39 26.11
CA ARG A 479 -5.90 15.70 25.81
C ARG A 479 -5.36 16.77 26.77
N LYS A 480 -4.22 16.46 27.41
CA LYS A 480 -3.48 17.40 28.24
C LYS A 480 -2.83 18.47 27.37
N ALA A 481 -3.41 19.65 27.28
CA ALA A 481 -2.86 20.79 26.54
C ALA A 481 -2.28 21.80 27.53
N GLY A 482 -0.96 21.74 27.81
CA GLY A 482 -0.25 22.71 28.67
C GLY A 482 -0.53 22.57 30.16
N PRO A 483 -0.17 23.59 31.00
CA PRO A 483 -0.36 23.56 32.45
C PRO A 483 -1.83 23.63 32.89
N ASN A 484 -2.72 24.07 32.00
CA ASN A 484 -4.16 24.07 32.26
C ASN A 484 -4.81 22.89 31.57
N PHE A 485 -5.32 21.96 32.34
CA PHE A 485 -5.99 20.74 31.90
C PHE A 485 -7.32 21.04 31.16
N TYR A 486 -7.32 21.18 29.87
CA TYR A 486 -8.53 21.19 29.07
C TYR A 486 -8.45 20.15 27.97
N GLY A 487 -9.29 19.12 28.06
CA GLY A 487 -9.49 18.19 26.95
C GLY A 487 -10.04 18.94 25.73
N SER A 488 -9.74 18.43 24.55
CA SER A 488 -10.26 19.01 23.30
C SER A 488 -11.79 19.15 23.32
N MET A 489 -12.46 18.26 24.05
CA MET A 489 -13.88 18.28 24.26
C MET A 489 -14.30 19.42 25.20
N LYS A 490 -13.68 19.60 26.35
CA LYS A 490 -14.03 20.68 27.30
C LYS A 490 -13.84 22.07 26.67
N GLN A 491 -12.79 22.26 25.88
CA GLN A 491 -12.54 23.53 25.18
C GLN A 491 -13.61 23.83 24.12
N ARG A 492 -14.09 22.84 23.39
CA ARG A 492 -15.20 22.98 22.44
C ARG A 492 -16.51 23.27 23.15
N TRP A 493 -16.73 22.62 24.28
CA TRP A 493 -17.93 22.84 25.10
C TRP A 493 -18.00 24.26 25.61
N LEU A 494 -16.92 24.80 26.14
CA LEU A 494 -16.87 26.20 26.57
C LEU A 494 -17.18 27.15 25.39
N THR A 495 -16.68 26.87 24.20
CA THR A 495 -16.97 27.68 23.02
C THR A 495 -18.43 27.59 22.56
N ILE A 496 -19.07 26.43 22.74
CA ILE A 496 -20.47 26.21 22.39
C ILE A 496 -21.39 26.86 23.42
N THR A 497 -21.08 26.75 24.73
CA THR A 497 -21.88 27.30 25.82
C THR A 497 -21.90 28.83 25.84
N GLU A 498 -20.84 29.47 25.32
CA GLU A 498 -20.85 30.92 25.06
C GLU A 498 -21.88 31.33 23.99
N ARG A 499 -22.28 30.40 23.12
CA ARG A 499 -23.17 30.65 21.98
C ARG A 499 -24.58 30.09 22.14
N VAL A 500 -24.71 28.96 22.87
CA VAL A 500 -25.96 28.21 23.01
C VAL A 500 -26.20 27.93 24.50
N PRO A 501 -27.21 28.55 25.14
CA PRO A 501 -27.52 28.25 26.51
C PRO A 501 -28.11 26.85 26.64
N ILE A 502 -27.50 26.02 27.52
CA ILE A 502 -27.97 24.68 27.85
C ILE A 502 -28.77 24.80 29.16
N VAL A 503 -30.04 24.43 29.13
CA VAL A 503 -30.95 24.56 30.26
C VAL A 503 -30.49 23.79 31.51
N ALA A 504 -29.80 22.64 31.30
CA ALA A 504 -29.26 21.79 32.36
C ALA A 504 -27.74 21.91 32.53
N TRP A 505 -27.19 23.13 32.40
CA TRP A 505 -25.75 23.38 32.41
C TRP A 505 -25.04 22.84 33.65
N ASP A 506 -25.53 23.06 34.83
CA ASP A 506 -24.89 22.60 36.07
C ASP A 506 -24.75 21.08 36.14
N SER A 507 -25.76 20.36 35.65
CA SER A 507 -25.70 18.88 35.55
C SER A 507 -24.70 18.42 34.50
N PHE A 508 -24.65 19.15 33.42
CA PHE A 508 -23.76 18.88 32.28
C PHE A 508 -22.29 19.10 32.66
N GLU A 509 -21.96 20.24 33.31
CA GLU A 509 -20.61 20.55 33.78
C GLU A 509 -20.11 19.52 34.80
N LYS A 510 -20.97 19.09 35.74
CA LYS A 510 -20.64 18.06 36.72
C LYS A 510 -20.24 16.71 36.06
N HIS A 511 -20.88 16.33 34.97
CA HIS A 511 -20.50 15.13 34.18
C HIS A 511 -19.20 15.34 33.46
N LEU A 512 -18.94 16.52 32.90
CA LEU A 512 -17.68 16.85 32.24
C LEU A 512 -16.48 16.76 33.17
N ASP A 513 -16.60 17.22 34.39
CA ASP A 513 -15.50 17.25 35.35
C ASP A 513 -15.05 15.86 35.80
N ASN A 514 -15.86 14.83 35.59
CA ASN A 514 -15.48 13.43 35.84
C ASN A 514 -14.66 12.79 34.73
N ILE A 515 -14.68 13.34 33.49
CA ILE A 515 -14.02 12.74 32.34
C ILE A 515 -12.49 12.67 32.48
N PRO A 516 -11.78 13.74 32.93
CA PRO A 516 -10.34 13.73 33.09
C PRO A 516 -9.82 12.62 33.99
N GLU A 517 -10.44 12.44 35.13
CA GLU A 517 -10.03 11.41 36.10
C GLU A 517 -10.27 10.00 35.55
N LEU A 518 -11.42 9.76 34.91
CA LEU A 518 -11.74 8.47 34.29
C LEU A 518 -10.77 8.15 33.15
N SER A 519 -10.48 9.13 32.30
CA SER A 519 -9.54 8.95 31.17
C SER A 519 -8.13 8.63 31.67
N LEU A 520 -7.64 9.33 32.69
CA LEU A 520 -6.34 9.05 33.28
C LEU A 520 -6.27 7.64 33.87
N ARG A 521 -7.29 7.24 34.63
CA ARG A 521 -7.38 5.89 35.21
C ARG A 521 -7.47 4.80 34.15
N ILE A 522 -8.15 5.05 33.00
CA ILE A 522 -8.19 4.12 31.88
C ILE A 522 -6.79 3.94 31.28
N THR A 523 -6.04 5.04 31.09
CA THR A 523 -4.68 4.95 30.54
C THR A 523 -3.70 4.22 31.48
N GLU A 524 -3.80 4.46 32.80
CA GLU A 524 -3.01 3.74 33.80
C GLU A 524 -3.31 2.24 33.79
N GLN A 525 -4.59 1.86 33.86
CA GLN A 525 -5.00 0.45 33.86
C GLN A 525 -4.68 -0.26 32.52
N ALA A 526 -4.80 0.44 31.40
CA ALA A 526 -4.37 -0.11 30.11
C ALA A 526 -2.87 -0.37 30.08
N LYS A 527 -2.06 0.51 30.69
CA LYS A 527 -0.61 0.30 30.82
C LYS A 527 -0.31 -0.95 31.64
N ASP A 528 -0.98 -1.12 32.79
CA ASP A 528 -0.79 -2.27 33.65
C ASP A 528 -1.22 -3.58 32.97
N LEU A 529 -2.34 -3.58 32.25
CA LEU A 529 -2.80 -4.72 31.47
C LEU A 529 -1.81 -5.10 30.36
N PHE A 530 -1.32 -4.14 29.60
CA PHE A 530 -0.36 -4.42 28.54
C PHE A 530 1.03 -4.82 29.05
N GLN A 531 1.42 -4.37 30.24
CA GLN A 531 2.60 -4.89 30.92
C GLN A 531 2.42 -6.38 31.29
N LEU A 532 1.25 -6.76 31.82
CA LEU A 532 0.94 -8.16 32.06
C LEU A 532 0.94 -9.01 30.77
N PHE A 533 0.45 -8.46 29.66
CA PHE A 533 0.54 -9.12 28.35
C PHE A 533 1.98 -9.31 27.89
N GLU A 534 2.87 -8.34 28.10
CA GLU A 534 4.30 -8.48 27.83
C GLU A 534 4.94 -9.60 28.66
N ASP A 535 4.58 -9.68 29.95
CA ASP A 535 5.10 -10.72 30.86
C ASP A 535 4.61 -12.13 30.46
N ILE A 536 3.33 -12.25 30.04
CA ILE A 536 2.75 -13.51 29.56
C ILE A 536 3.38 -13.93 28.21
N LEU A 537 3.57 -12.99 27.28
CA LEU A 537 4.17 -13.26 25.98
C LEU A 537 5.66 -13.64 26.06
N GLY A 538 6.40 -13.00 26.98
CA GLY A 538 7.84 -13.18 27.14
C GLY A 538 8.60 -12.89 25.84
N PRO A 539 9.60 -13.73 25.46
CA PRO A 539 10.40 -13.54 24.24
C PRO A 539 9.68 -13.99 22.96
N ASN A 540 8.48 -14.57 23.08
CA ASN A 540 7.77 -15.10 21.93
C ASN A 540 7.16 -14.00 21.06
N ARG A 541 6.92 -14.31 19.79
CA ARG A 541 6.22 -13.43 18.87
C ARG A 541 4.70 -13.47 19.03
N THR A 542 4.17 -14.66 19.37
CA THR A 542 2.74 -14.88 19.53
C THR A 542 2.48 -15.76 20.76
N PHE A 543 1.35 -15.57 21.43
CA PHE A 543 0.88 -16.38 22.54
C PHE A 543 -0.63 -16.53 22.45
N ARG A 544 -1.12 -17.76 22.26
CA ARG A 544 -2.54 -18.06 22.16
C ARG A 544 -3.12 -18.34 23.55
N PHE A 545 -4.26 -17.76 23.87
CA PHE A 545 -5.03 -18.10 25.07
C PHE A 545 -5.86 -19.38 24.81
N VAL A 546 -5.80 -20.33 25.76
CA VAL A 546 -6.50 -21.62 25.66
C VAL A 546 -7.18 -21.94 27.00
N PRO A 547 -8.22 -22.80 27.05
CA PRO A 547 -8.96 -23.12 28.28
C PRO A 547 -8.07 -23.61 29.44
N ASN A 548 -7.00 -24.34 29.16
CA ASN A 548 -6.08 -24.83 30.20
C ASN A 548 -5.36 -23.69 30.98
N HIS A 549 -5.27 -22.50 30.42
CA HIS A 549 -4.65 -21.34 31.07
C HIS A 549 -5.51 -20.81 32.22
N THR A 550 -6.80 -21.13 32.30
CA THR A 550 -7.70 -20.65 33.36
C THR A 550 -7.31 -21.16 34.77
N SER A 551 -6.49 -22.20 34.87
CA SER A 551 -5.94 -22.72 36.12
C SER A 551 -4.59 -22.13 36.55
N LEU A 552 -4.00 -21.26 35.74
CA LEU A 552 -2.71 -20.64 36.03
C LEU A 552 -2.86 -19.36 36.87
N SER A 553 -1.90 -19.10 37.76
CA SER A 553 -1.93 -17.98 38.69
C SER A 553 -2.07 -16.60 38.04
N TRP A 554 -1.46 -16.39 36.87
CA TRP A 554 -1.57 -15.12 36.14
C TRP A 554 -2.95 -14.91 35.51
N TRP A 555 -3.75 -15.98 35.34
CA TRP A 555 -5.09 -15.83 34.73
C TRP A 555 -6.06 -15.06 35.62
N GLU A 556 -6.03 -15.33 36.94
CA GLU A 556 -6.85 -14.57 37.88
C GLU A 556 -6.47 -13.09 37.87
N LEU A 557 -5.16 -12.78 37.81
CA LEU A 557 -4.68 -11.41 37.70
C LEU A 557 -5.14 -10.76 36.36
N LEU A 558 -5.11 -11.50 35.28
CA LEU A 558 -5.60 -11.05 33.99
C LEU A 558 -7.08 -10.68 34.02
N LEU A 559 -7.92 -11.53 34.63
CA LEU A 559 -9.35 -11.27 34.81
C LEU A 559 -9.56 -9.98 35.59
N ILE A 560 -8.88 -9.81 36.73
CA ILE A 560 -8.98 -8.61 37.57
C ILE A 560 -8.60 -7.36 36.79
N GLN A 561 -7.52 -7.39 36.03
CA GLN A 561 -7.06 -6.26 35.22
C GLN A 561 -8.09 -5.89 34.12
N ILE A 562 -8.63 -6.90 33.43
CA ILE A 562 -9.64 -6.69 32.39
C ILE A 562 -10.96 -6.17 32.99
N GLU A 563 -11.41 -6.71 34.12
CA GLU A 563 -12.61 -6.24 34.81
C GLU A 563 -12.47 -4.80 35.30
N ASN A 564 -11.31 -4.45 35.88
CA ASN A 564 -11.02 -3.10 36.33
C ASN A 564 -11.06 -2.12 35.15
N LEU A 565 -10.36 -2.41 34.04
CA LEU A 565 -10.34 -1.58 32.85
C LEU A 565 -11.74 -1.45 32.25
N SER A 566 -12.44 -2.57 32.06
CA SER A 566 -13.82 -2.60 31.54
C SER A 566 -14.79 -1.81 32.41
N GLY A 567 -14.66 -1.90 33.76
CA GLY A 567 -15.46 -1.13 34.69
C GLY A 567 -15.25 0.38 34.54
N ARG A 568 -14.00 0.85 34.32
CA ARG A 568 -13.71 2.27 34.07
C ARG A 568 -14.23 2.74 32.72
N ILE A 569 -14.04 1.94 31.69
CA ILE A 569 -14.58 2.22 30.35
C ILE A 569 -16.11 2.33 30.42
N LYS A 570 -16.79 1.41 31.15
CA LYS A 570 -18.25 1.46 31.37
C LYS A 570 -18.67 2.73 32.11
N SER A 571 -17.91 3.16 33.13
CA SER A 571 -18.18 4.41 33.86
C SER A 571 -18.09 5.61 32.93
N LEU A 572 -17.05 5.68 32.06
CA LEU A 572 -16.91 6.74 31.06
C LEU A 572 -18.02 6.71 30.01
N ALA A 573 -18.40 5.53 29.53
CA ALA A 573 -19.52 5.35 28.59
C ALA A 573 -20.85 5.84 29.22
N THR A 574 -21.08 5.58 30.51
CA THR A 574 -22.26 6.08 31.23
C THR A 574 -22.26 7.61 31.32
N VAL A 575 -21.10 8.23 31.56
CA VAL A 575 -20.97 9.69 31.53
C VAL A 575 -21.38 10.24 30.17
N PHE A 576 -20.93 9.62 29.07
CA PHE A 576 -21.29 10.05 27.71
C PHE A 576 -22.76 9.86 27.38
N GLN A 577 -23.36 8.76 27.83
CA GLN A 577 -24.82 8.55 27.72
C GLN A 577 -25.60 9.62 28.44
N ASN A 578 -25.20 9.99 29.65
CA ASN A 578 -25.84 11.06 30.44
C ASN A 578 -25.69 12.42 29.72
N LEU A 579 -24.51 12.76 29.25
CA LEU A 579 -24.26 13.97 28.48
C LEU A 579 -25.12 14.01 27.20
N THR A 580 -25.23 12.89 26.47
CA THR A 580 -26.08 12.79 25.29
C THR A 580 -27.55 13.00 25.62
N SER A 581 -28.04 12.44 26.74
CA SER A 581 -29.43 12.61 27.15
C SER A 581 -29.78 14.05 27.58
N ILE A 582 -28.84 14.76 28.22
CA ILE A 582 -28.99 16.19 28.52
C ILE A 582 -29.11 17.03 27.26
N LEU A 583 -28.36 16.68 26.22
CA LEU A 583 -28.35 17.40 24.95
C LEU A 583 -29.57 17.10 24.06
N ASN A 584 -30.35 16.04 24.33
CA ASN A 584 -31.49 15.66 23.50
C ASN A 584 -32.67 16.67 23.52
N GLY A 585 -32.69 17.59 24.44
CA GLY A 585 -33.71 18.66 24.53
C GLY A 585 -33.36 19.94 23.78
N GLU A 586 -32.17 20.03 23.19
CA GLU A 586 -31.64 21.26 22.60
C GLU A 586 -31.51 21.13 21.08
N GLU A 587 -32.02 22.08 20.33
CA GLU A 587 -31.96 22.12 18.86
C GLU A 587 -30.98 23.20 18.39
N SER A 588 -29.74 22.82 18.15
CA SER A 588 -28.76 23.62 17.39
C SER A 588 -27.81 22.72 16.62
N ASP A 589 -27.22 23.24 15.55
CA ASP A 589 -26.26 22.51 14.72
C ASP A 589 -25.00 22.12 15.50
N GLU A 590 -24.55 23.00 16.39
CA GLU A 590 -23.40 22.77 17.27
C GLU A 590 -23.68 21.65 18.27
N ILE A 591 -24.86 21.61 18.88
CA ILE A 591 -25.25 20.57 19.84
C ILE A 591 -25.39 19.22 19.17
N GLU A 592 -25.87 19.18 17.95
CA GLU A 592 -25.98 17.92 17.21
C GLU A 592 -24.61 17.42 16.74
N GLU A 593 -23.66 18.29 16.40
CA GLU A 593 -22.26 17.92 16.19
C GLU A 593 -21.68 17.27 17.45
N LEU A 594 -21.97 17.82 18.60
CA LEU A 594 -21.56 17.28 19.91
C LEU A 594 -22.16 15.90 20.19
N ARG A 595 -23.48 15.74 19.98
CA ARG A 595 -24.15 14.43 20.12
C ARG A 595 -23.49 13.36 19.24
N TYR A 596 -23.16 13.73 18.00
CA TYR A 596 -22.49 12.82 17.07
C TYR A 596 -21.10 12.41 17.56
N VAL A 597 -20.30 13.36 18.10
CA VAL A 597 -18.99 13.08 18.70
C VAL A 597 -19.10 12.13 19.87
N LEU A 598 -20.05 12.39 20.80
CA LEU A 598 -20.28 11.53 21.96
C LEU A 598 -20.70 10.10 21.54
N ALA A 599 -21.60 9.99 20.56
CA ALA A 599 -22.05 8.69 20.04
C ALA A 599 -20.90 7.90 19.39
N THR A 600 -19.96 8.59 18.74
CA THR A 600 -18.80 7.94 18.13
C THR A 600 -17.83 7.44 19.18
N HIS A 601 -17.47 8.24 20.17
CA HIS A 601 -16.62 7.80 21.28
C HIS A 601 -17.27 6.69 22.10
N LEU A 602 -18.59 6.75 22.30
CA LEU A 602 -19.33 5.67 22.97
C LEU A 602 -19.16 4.34 22.21
N ARG A 603 -19.24 4.37 20.89
CA ARG A 603 -19.03 3.18 20.05
C ARG A 603 -17.61 2.64 20.16
N GLU A 604 -16.60 3.50 20.12
CA GLU A 604 -15.20 3.08 20.28
C GLU A 604 -14.95 2.44 21.67
N LEU A 605 -15.50 3.01 22.72
CA LEU A 605 -15.41 2.42 24.07
C LEU A 605 -16.11 1.05 24.14
N GLN A 606 -17.24 0.89 23.44
CA GLN A 606 -17.94 -0.39 23.31
C GLN A 606 -17.12 -1.42 22.57
N GLU A 607 -16.49 -1.06 21.44
CA GLU A 607 -15.61 -1.95 20.68
C GLU A 607 -14.41 -2.43 21.51
N ILE A 608 -13.81 -1.56 22.32
CA ILE A 608 -12.74 -1.93 23.25
C ILE A 608 -13.28 -2.94 24.29
N GLN A 609 -14.45 -2.70 24.88
CA GLN A 609 -15.07 -3.60 25.86
C GLN A 609 -15.39 -4.96 25.28
N GLU A 610 -15.95 -5.02 24.06
CA GLU A 610 -16.23 -6.27 23.34
C GLU A 610 -14.95 -7.06 23.09
N THR A 611 -13.90 -6.40 22.64
CA THR A 611 -12.59 -7.05 22.38
C THR A 611 -12.00 -7.62 23.68
N LEU A 612 -12.08 -6.89 24.78
CA LEU A 612 -11.61 -7.36 26.10
C LEU A 612 -12.47 -8.54 26.62
N ALA A 613 -13.79 -8.49 26.42
CA ALA A 613 -14.69 -9.57 26.80
C ALA A 613 -14.43 -10.85 26.00
N LEU A 614 -14.19 -10.73 24.70
CA LEU A 614 -13.78 -11.86 23.83
C LEU A 614 -12.43 -12.46 24.28
N ALA A 615 -11.52 -11.63 24.79
CA ALA A 615 -10.19 -12.08 25.23
C ALA A 615 -10.23 -13.10 26.37
N ILE A 616 -11.20 -12.99 27.26
CA ILE A 616 -11.36 -13.89 28.42
C ILE A 616 -12.29 -15.06 28.14
N ASN A 617 -13.03 -15.03 27.02
CA ASN A 617 -13.94 -16.12 26.63
C ASN A 617 -13.21 -17.24 25.89
N VAL A 618 -12.18 -17.80 26.51
CA VAL A 618 -11.32 -18.84 25.88
C VAL A 618 -12.03 -20.20 25.72
N ARG A 619 -13.26 -20.35 26.20
CA ARG A 619 -14.06 -21.59 26.07
C ARG A 619 -14.92 -21.60 24.82
N ASP A 620 -15.06 -20.49 24.13
CA ASP A 620 -15.80 -20.43 22.86
C ASP A 620 -15.01 -21.18 21.77
N PRO A 621 -15.55 -22.28 21.22
CA PRO A 621 -14.84 -23.06 20.23
C PRO A 621 -14.81 -22.40 18.84
N GLU A 622 -15.57 -21.32 18.64
CA GLU A 622 -15.64 -20.60 17.35
C GLU A 622 -14.76 -19.35 17.31
N GLN A 623 -14.12 -18.99 18.45
CA GLN A 623 -13.26 -17.83 18.56
C GLN A 623 -11.84 -18.24 18.95
N VAL A 624 -10.86 -17.50 18.46
CA VAL A 624 -9.47 -17.60 18.89
C VAL A 624 -8.96 -16.23 19.34
N THR A 625 -8.27 -16.23 20.49
CA THR A 625 -7.66 -15.03 21.06
C THR A 625 -6.18 -15.26 21.28
N TRP A 626 -5.36 -14.28 20.91
CA TRP A 626 -3.91 -14.35 21.08
C TRP A 626 -3.27 -12.99 21.26
N LEU A 627 -2.07 -12.97 21.84
CA LEU A 627 -1.16 -11.84 21.83
C LEU A 627 -0.23 -11.95 20.63
N GLU A 628 0.06 -10.84 19.98
CA GLU A 628 1.00 -10.78 18.85
C GLU A 628 1.90 -9.56 18.95
N ARG A 629 3.22 -9.79 18.91
CA ARG A 629 4.22 -8.73 18.84
C ARG A 629 4.67 -8.54 17.38
N SER A 630 4.38 -7.37 16.84
CA SER A 630 4.91 -6.92 15.53
C SER A 630 5.78 -5.68 15.76
N SER A 631 5.39 -4.50 15.29
CA SER A 631 5.98 -3.21 15.72
C SER A 631 5.57 -2.83 17.15
N ARG A 632 4.42 -3.35 17.62
CA ARG A 632 3.80 -3.15 18.94
C ARG A 632 3.18 -4.45 19.40
N LEU A 633 2.72 -4.49 20.66
CA LEU A 633 1.94 -5.59 21.19
C LEU A 633 0.44 -5.36 20.91
N TYR A 634 -0.19 -6.39 20.36
CA TYR A 634 -1.62 -6.44 20.08
C TYR A 634 -2.28 -7.62 20.79
N LEU A 635 -3.44 -7.37 21.36
CA LEU A 635 -4.42 -8.39 21.68
C LEU A 635 -5.30 -8.55 20.44
N LYS A 636 -5.37 -9.76 19.89
CA LYS A 636 -6.16 -10.06 18.69
C LYS A 636 -7.20 -11.13 18.97
N THR A 637 -8.37 -10.97 18.38
CA THR A 637 -9.41 -11.97 18.35
C THR A 637 -9.86 -12.22 16.91
N SER A 638 -10.25 -13.44 16.59
CA SER A 638 -10.76 -13.78 15.26
C SER A 638 -11.72 -14.95 15.36
N PRO A 639 -12.79 -15.00 14.54
CA PRO A 639 -13.53 -16.22 14.34
C PRO A 639 -12.60 -17.29 13.75
N ILE A 640 -12.82 -18.56 14.09
CA ILE A 640 -12.09 -19.70 13.53
C ILE A 640 -12.62 -20.05 12.14
N ARG A 641 -13.91 -19.79 11.89
CA ARG A 641 -14.61 -20.03 10.64
C ARG A 641 -15.34 -18.77 10.19
N VAL A 642 -15.45 -18.60 8.89
CA VAL A 642 -16.18 -17.47 8.28
C VAL A 642 -17.18 -17.92 7.22
N ASP A 643 -17.26 -19.24 6.95
CA ASP A 643 -18.11 -19.83 5.94
C ASP A 643 -19.61 -19.51 6.15
N GLU A 644 -20.12 -19.66 7.37
CA GLU A 644 -21.51 -19.33 7.70
C GLU A 644 -21.78 -17.81 7.57
N ILE A 645 -20.83 -16.98 8.03
CA ILE A 645 -20.94 -15.51 7.93
C ILE A 645 -20.93 -15.06 6.46
N LEU A 646 -20.04 -15.63 5.65
CA LEU A 646 -19.99 -15.34 4.21
C LEU A 646 -21.24 -15.83 3.49
N LYS A 647 -21.75 -17.01 3.86
CA LYS A 647 -22.99 -17.55 3.33
C LYS A 647 -24.16 -16.60 3.60
N GLU A 648 -24.41 -16.28 4.86
CA GLU A 648 -25.52 -15.44 5.27
C GLU A 648 -25.42 -14.01 4.71
N LYS A 649 -24.23 -13.38 4.86
CA LYS A 649 -24.05 -11.96 4.50
C LYS A 649 -23.74 -11.73 3.03
N ILE A 650 -23.28 -12.70 2.26
CA ILE A 650 -22.94 -12.51 0.83
C ILE A 650 -23.81 -13.39 -0.06
N PHE A 651 -23.72 -14.73 0.12
CA PHE A 651 -24.29 -15.65 -0.89
C PHE A 651 -25.80 -15.79 -0.80
N ASP A 652 -26.38 -15.79 0.39
CA ASP A 652 -27.85 -15.90 0.54
C ASP A 652 -28.55 -14.54 0.26
N ARG A 653 -27.81 -13.42 0.25
CA ARG A 653 -28.35 -12.08 0.05
C ARG A 653 -28.26 -11.57 -1.38
N LEU A 654 -27.17 -11.90 -2.09
CA LEU A 654 -26.90 -11.38 -3.42
C LEU A 654 -27.43 -12.34 -4.50
N ASP A 655 -28.01 -11.78 -5.57
CA ASP A 655 -28.53 -12.57 -6.69
C ASP A 655 -27.40 -13.35 -7.39
N THR A 656 -26.25 -12.70 -7.58
CA THR A 656 -25.10 -13.29 -8.27
C THR A 656 -23.79 -12.88 -7.63
N VAL A 657 -22.97 -13.88 -7.33
CA VAL A 657 -21.56 -13.66 -6.94
C VAL A 657 -20.66 -14.46 -7.88
N ILE A 658 -19.75 -13.76 -8.54
CA ILE A 658 -18.73 -14.34 -9.40
C ILE A 658 -17.40 -14.33 -8.64
N LEU A 659 -16.85 -15.51 -8.37
CA LEU A 659 -15.54 -15.63 -7.72
C LEU A 659 -14.50 -16.06 -8.75
N THR A 660 -13.46 -15.27 -8.90
CA THR A 660 -12.39 -15.57 -9.86
C THR A 660 -11.00 -15.38 -9.27
N SER A 661 -10.09 -16.27 -9.63
CA SER A 661 -8.67 -16.20 -9.29
C SER A 661 -7.84 -17.05 -10.25
N ALA A 662 -6.53 -16.91 -10.17
CA ALA A 662 -5.60 -17.82 -10.87
C ALA A 662 -5.45 -19.18 -10.18
N THR A 663 -5.83 -19.28 -8.90
CA THR A 663 -5.60 -20.45 -8.05
C THR A 663 -6.75 -20.63 -7.07
N LEU A 664 -7.67 -21.56 -7.30
CA LEU A 664 -8.80 -21.91 -6.44
C LEU A 664 -8.93 -23.42 -6.27
N SER A 665 -8.56 -24.19 -7.30
CA SER A 665 -8.69 -25.64 -7.32
C SER A 665 -7.41 -26.34 -6.84
N ILE A 666 -7.58 -27.52 -6.27
CA ILE A 666 -6.54 -28.46 -5.90
C ILE A 666 -6.75 -29.74 -6.68
N ALA A 667 -5.81 -30.14 -7.52
CA ALA A 667 -5.96 -31.27 -8.44
C ALA A 667 -7.31 -31.23 -9.19
N ASN A 668 -7.73 -30.07 -9.68
CA ASN A 668 -9.00 -29.77 -10.37
C ASN A 668 -10.28 -29.88 -9.52
N SER A 669 -10.20 -30.02 -8.19
CA SER A 669 -11.35 -29.99 -7.29
C SER A 669 -11.48 -28.62 -6.61
N PHE A 670 -12.69 -28.08 -6.57
CA PHE A 670 -13.04 -26.84 -5.87
C PHE A 670 -13.61 -27.08 -4.46
N ASN A 671 -13.78 -28.33 -4.04
CA ASN A 671 -14.51 -28.66 -2.82
C ASN A 671 -13.98 -27.91 -1.58
N HIS A 672 -12.67 -27.86 -1.40
CA HIS A 672 -12.05 -27.14 -0.29
C HIS A 672 -12.44 -25.66 -0.31
N PHE A 673 -12.26 -24.98 -1.46
CA PHE A 673 -12.60 -23.56 -1.59
C PHE A 673 -14.09 -23.29 -1.34
N LEU A 674 -14.99 -24.12 -1.91
CA LEU A 674 -16.43 -23.96 -1.73
C LEU A 674 -16.85 -24.12 -0.26
N GLN A 675 -16.26 -25.09 0.43
CA GLN A 675 -16.51 -25.31 1.87
C GLN A 675 -16.00 -24.13 2.72
N ASP A 676 -14.77 -23.67 2.50
CA ASP A 676 -14.18 -22.56 3.25
C ASP A 676 -14.99 -21.26 3.12
N VAL A 677 -15.59 -21.00 1.95
CA VAL A 677 -16.40 -19.79 1.73
C VAL A 677 -17.90 -19.99 2.00
N GLY A 678 -18.34 -21.20 2.35
CA GLY A 678 -19.76 -21.49 2.65
C GLY A 678 -20.67 -21.64 1.42
N LEU A 679 -20.09 -21.92 0.25
CA LEU A 679 -20.86 -22.20 -0.97
C LEU A 679 -21.26 -23.68 -1.09
N SER A 680 -22.39 -23.91 -1.72
CA SER A 680 -22.85 -25.28 -2.03
C SER A 680 -21.87 -26.00 -2.97
N LEU A 681 -21.62 -27.28 -2.74
CA LEU A 681 -20.82 -28.13 -3.63
C LEU A 681 -21.44 -28.29 -5.03
N THR A 682 -22.70 -27.89 -5.21
CA THR A 682 -23.41 -27.86 -6.50
C THR A 682 -23.22 -26.53 -7.25
N THR A 683 -22.50 -25.56 -6.67
CA THR A 683 -22.23 -24.29 -7.32
C THR A 683 -21.47 -24.51 -8.63
N LYS A 684 -21.81 -23.74 -9.67
CA LYS A 684 -21.20 -23.86 -11.00
C LYS A 684 -19.72 -23.47 -10.91
N THR A 685 -18.84 -24.42 -11.18
CA THR A 685 -17.39 -24.22 -11.15
C THR A 685 -16.76 -24.48 -12.52
N ALA A 686 -15.67 -23.80 -12.83
CA ALA A 686 -14.92 -24.05 -14.05
C ALA A 686 -13.43 -23.74 -13.88
N VAL A 687 -12.60 -24.60 -14.48
CA VAL A 687 -11.19 -24.31 -14.75
C VAL A 687 -11.06 -23.82 -16.19
N VAL A 688 -10.37 -22.71 -16.34
CA VAL A 688 -10.05 -22.12 -17.63
C VAL A 688 -8.53 -22.10 -17.79
N ASP A 689 -8.07 -22.82 -18.79
CA ASP A 689 -6.64 -23.01 -19.03
C ASP A 689 -5.94 -21.70 -19.42
N SER A 690 -4.68 -21.61 -19.04
CA SER A 690 -3.78 -20.54 -19.51
C SER A 690 -3.50 -20.70 -21.03
N PRO A 691 -3.32 -19.59 -21.76
CA PRO A 691 -2.93 -19.65 -23.17
C PRO A 691 -1.43 -19.99 -23.37
N PHE A 692 -0.67 -20.12 -22.28
CA PHE A 692 0.77 -20.36 -22.32
C PHE A 692 1.10 -21.84 -22.40
N ASP A 693 2.13 -22.20 -23.17
CA ASP A 693 2.69 -23.55 -23.24
C ASP A 693 3.79 -23.70 -22.19
N PHE A 694 3.40 -24.00 -20.96
CA PHE A 694 4.34 -24.09 -19.84
C PHE A 694 5.42 -25.17 -20.04
N ASP A 695 5.13 -26.28 -20.74
CA ASP A 695 6.11 -27.33 -21.02
C ASP A 695 7.23 -26.87 -21.97
N LYS A 696 6.96 -25.83 -22.81
CA LYS A 696 7.98 -25.22 -23.68
C LYS A 696 8.66 -23.99 -23.08
N GLN A 697 7.94 -23.23 -22.26
CA GLN A 697 8.40 -21.95 -21.74
C GLN A 697 9.14 -22.09 -20.41
N MET A 698 8.89 -23.17 -19.65
CA MET A 698 9.39 -23.33 -18.31
C MET A 698 10.07 -24.68 -18.09
N ASN A 699 11.23 -24.66 -17.49
CA ASN A 699 11.88 -25.84 -16.94
C ASN A 699 11.62 -25.92 -15.43
N PHE A 700 10.90 -26.95 -14.99
CA PHE A 700 10.69 -27.20 -13.58
C PHE A 700 11.70 -28.22 -13.07
N TYR A 701 12.57 -27.82 -12.13
CA TYR A 701 13.61 -28.65 -11.56
C TYR A 701 13.35 -28.91 -10.07
N ILE A 702 13.39 -30.17 -9.67
CA ILE A 702 13.26 -30.60 -8.26
C ILE A 702 14.58 -31.18 -7.80
N LEU A 703 15.20 -30.56 -6.81
CA LEU A 703 16.46 -30.99 -6.25
C LEU A 703 16.27 -32.28 -5.42
N LYS A 704 17.00 -33.32 -5.75
CA LYS A 704 17.05 -34.58 -4.96
C LYS A 704 18.06 -34.45 -3.81
N ASN A 705 17.83 -35.18 -2.74
CA ASN A 705 18.69 -35.23 -1.57
C ASN A 705 19.00 -33.83 -0.99
N SER A 706 17.97 -32.99 -0.96
CA SER A 706 18.06 -31.66 -0.36
C SER A 706 18.48 -31.84 1.12
N LEU A 707 19.59 -31.22 1.50
CA LEU A 707 20.08 -31.17 2.88
C LEU A 707 19.06 -30.51 3.82
N MET A 708 17.95 -29.97 3.25
CA MET A 708 16.93 -29.21 3.99
C MET A 708 16.17 -30.04 5.03
N SER A 709 16.22 -31.36 4.97
CA SER A 709 15.46 -32.23 5.88
C SER A 709 16.29 -32.86 7.02
N GLN A 710 17.60 -33.02 6.88
CA GLN A 710 18.44 -33.83 7.82
C GLN A 710 19.70 -33.13 8.34
N ALA A 711 20.15 -32.01 7.71
CA ALA A 711 21.38 -31.30 8.08
C ALA A 711 21.17 -30.31 9.25
N SER A 712 22.25 -29.88 9.88
CA SER A 712 22.25 -28.76 10.82
C SER A 712 21.84 -27.45 10.15
N ASP A 713 21.40 -26.45 10.90
CA ASP A 713 20.98 -25.18 10.33
C ASP A 713 22.11 -24.45 9.60
N GLN A 714 23.36 -24.60 10.04
CA GLN A 714 24.55 -24.07 9.38
C GLN A 714 24.81 -24.74 8.03
N GLU A 715 24.72 -26.07 7.95
CA GLU A 715 24.91 -26.81 6.70
C GLU A 715 23.80 -26.49 5.69
N LYS A 716 22.56 -26.35 6.17
CA LYS A 716 21.43 -25.91 5.35
C LYS A 716 21.68 -24.52 4.75
N LEU A 717 22.14 -23.58 5.56
CA LEU A 717 22.43 -22.20 5.12
C LEU A 717 23.58 -22.19 4.11
N ALA A 718 24.66 -22.95 4.37
CA ALA A 718 25.80 -23.05 3.47
C ALA A 718 25.40 -23.63 2.11
N SER A 719 24.68 -24.77 2.10
CA SER A 719 24.18 -25.38 0.86
C SER A 719 23.21 -24.47 0.10
N LEU A 720 22.28 -23.85 0.78
CA LEU A 720 21.31 -22.92 0.19
C LEU A 720 22.00 -21.72 -0.48
N THR A 721 22.94 -21.09 0.23
CA THR A 721 23.68 -19.94 -0.30
C THR A 721 24.54 -20.31 -1.49
N GLU A 722 25.16 -21.50 -1.50
CA GLU A 722 25.94 -21.98 -2.63
C GLU A 722 25.08 -22.22 -3.87
N ILE A 723 23.92 -22.87 -3.72
CA ILE A 723 22.98 -23.10 -4.83
C ILE A 723 22.50 -21.78 -5.41
N ILE A 724 22.07 -20.82 -4.56
CA ILE A 724 21.60 -19.52 -5.02
C ILE A 724 22.71 -18.75 -5.75
N LEU A 725 23.94 -18.77 -5.22
CA LEU A 725 25.10 -18.12 -5.83
C LEU A 725 25.38 -18.68 -7.23
N GLU A 726 25.46 -20.00 -7.36
CA GLU A 726 25.78 -20.65 -8.64
C GLU A 726 24.66 -20.47 -9.68
N VAL A 727 23.40 -20.50 -9.26
CA VAL A 727 22.26 -20.19 -10.13
C VAL A 727 22.28 -18.71 -10.55
N ALA A 728 22.46 -17.80 -9.61
CA ALA A 728 22.49 -16.37 -9.88
C ALA A 728 23.64 -15.96 -10.81
N LYS A 729 24.80 -16.61 -10.67
CA LYS A 729 25.96 -16.40 -11.55
C LYS A 729 25.62 -16.77 -12.99
N ARG A 730 25.04 -17.96 -13.24
CA ARG A 730 24.63 -18.42 -14.57
C ARG A 730 23.53 -17.55 -15.15
N MET A 731 22.52 -17.24 -14.37
CA MET A 731 21.39 -16.41 -14.77
C MET A 731 21.73 -14.91 -14.84
N GLN A 732 22.96 -14.50 -14.51
CA GLN A 732 23.39 -13.10 -14.43
C GLN A 732 22.47 -12.22 -13.56
N GLY A 733 22.10 -12.71 -12.40
CA GLY A 733 21.03 -12.16 -11.56
C GLY A 733 19.69 -12.76 -11.96
N ARG A 734 18.77 -11.96 -12.45
CA ARG A 734 17.42 -12.30 -12.97
C ARG A 734 16.66 -13.37 -12.16
N THR A 735 16.91 -13.42 -10.82
CA THR A 735 16.46 -14.49 -9.94
C THR A 735 15.61 -13.96 -8.80
N LEU A 736 14.45 -14.58 -8.59
CA LEU A 736 13.61 -14.40 -7.41
C LEU A 736 13.72 -15.63 -6.52
N VAL A 737 14.05 -15.45 -5.23
CA VAL A 737 14.13 -16.53 -4.24
C VAL A 737 13.00 -16.38 -3.23
N LEU A 738 12.11 -17.36 -3.12
CA LEU A 738 10.96 -17.35 -2.24
C LEU A 738 11.19 -18.19 -0.99
N PHE A 739 11.17 -17.50 0.15
CA PHE A 739 11.34 -18.08 1.48
C PHE A 739 9.98 -18.24 2.18
N THR A 740 9.92 -19.20 3.11
CA THR A 740 8.77 -19.39 4.01
C THR A 740 8.99 -18.73 5.39
N ALA A 741 10.22 -18.27 5.69
CA ALA A 741 10.57 -17.68 6.97
C ALA A 741 11.54 -16.49 6.78
N HIS A 742 11.27 -15.36 7.43
CA HIS A 742 12.11 -14.16 7.39
C HIS A 742 13.50 -14.37 7.98
N LYS A 743 13.62 -15.17 9.04
CA LYS A 743 14.92 -15.48 9.67
C LYS A 743 15.89 -16.09 8.67
N LEU A 744 15.47 -17.15 7.98
CA LEU A 744 16.31 -17.80 6.97
C LEU A 744 16.65 -16.88 5.80
N LEU A 745 15.71 -16.00 5.39
CA LEU A 745 15.96 -15.00 4.37
C LEU A 745 17.08 -14.05 4.80
N GLN A 746 17.02 -13.52 6.01
CA GLN A 746 18.01 -12.59 6.53
C GLN A 746 19.40 -13.23 6.67
N GLU A 747 19.48 -14.42 7.27
CA GLU A 747 20.71 -15.20 7.38
C GLU A 747 21.32 -15.49 5.99
N THR A 748 20.47 -15.82 5.00
CA THR A 748 20.90 -16.04 3.61
C THR A 748 21.43 -14.77 2.98
N TYR A 749 20.76 -13.63 3.20
CA TYR A 749 21.19 -12.33 2.69
C TYR A 749 22.58 -11.94 3.20
N GLU A 750 22.84 -12.08 4.50
CA GLU A 750 24.12 -11.70 5.13
C GLU A 750 25.30 -12.48 4.54
N VAL A 751 25.12 -13.77 4.22
CA VAL A 751 26.17 -14.61 3.60
C VAL A 751 26.28 -14.37 2.09
N LEU A 752 25.17 -14.15 1.41
CA LEU A 752 25.11 -14.11 -0.06
C LEU A 752 25.51 -12.73 -0.64
N GLN A 753 25.10 -11.64 0.01
CA GLN A 753 25.32 -10.27 -0.47
C GLN A 753 26.80 -9.95 -0.77
N PRO A 754 27.79 -10.20 0.12
CA PRO A 754 29.19 -9.90 -0.17
C PRO A 754 29.75 -10.75 -1.32
N ARG A 755 29.25 -11.98 -1.50
CA ARG A 755 29.68 -12.90 -2.57
C ARG A 755 29.14 -12.46 -3.94
N LEU A 756 27.85 -12.08 -4.03
CA LEU A 756 27.24 -11.58 -5.27
C LEU A 756 27.80 -10.23 -5.68
N LYS A 757 28.09 -9.35 -4.72
CA LYS A 757 28.72 -8.05 -4.99
C LYS A 757 30.06 -8.16 -5.71
N ARG A 758 30.89 -9.15 -5.36
CA ARG A 758 32.18 -9.43 -6.03
C ARG A 758 32.04 -9.74 -7.51
N ILE A 759 30.91 -10.31 -7.91
CA ILE A 759 30.59 -10.62 -9.33
C ILE A 759 29.65 -9.61 -9.98
N LYS A 760 29.46 -8.43 -9.36
CA LYS A 760 28.64 -7.31 -9.82
C LYS A 760 27.16 -7.66 -10.02
N ILE A 761 26.61 -8.53 -9.15
CA ILE A 761 25.19 -8.85 -9.07
C ILE A 761 24.64 -8.18 -7.80
N ASN A 762 23.58 -7.41 -7.97
CA ASN A 762 22.92 -6.72 -6.86
C ASN A 762 22.04 -7.70 -6.06
N THR A 763 21.99 -7.54 -4.72
CA THR A 763 21.15 -8.37 -3.84
C THR A 763 20.14 -7.49 -3.16
N LEU A 764 18.86 -7.77 -3.40
CA LEU A 764 17.72 -7.07 -2.82
C LEU A 764 17.03 -8.02 -1.84
N ALA A 765 16.78 -7.57 -0.61
CA ALA A 765 16.18 -8.41 0.43
C ALA A 765 15.04 -7.69 1.14
N GLN A 766 13.93 -8.38 1.29
CA GLN A 766 12.78 -7.90 2.05
C GLN A 766 13.14 -7.69 3.53
N GLY A 767 12.74 -6.53 4.08
CA GLY A 767 13.06 -6.14 5.46
C GLY A 767 14.45 -5.50 5.64
N VAL A 768 15.27 -5.39 4.58
CA VAL A 768 16.60 -4.76 4.58
C VAL A 768 16.62 -3.51 3.70
N HIS A 769 16.09 -3.57 2.49
CA HIS A 769 16.19 -2.52 1.49
C HIS A 769 14.87 -1.75 1.25
N GLY A 770 14.04 -1.61 2.26
CA GLY A 770 12.80 -0.84 2.20
C GLY A 770 11.55 -1.66 1.90
N GLU A 771 10.51 -0.97 1.44
CA GLU A 771 9.20 -1.55 1.20
C GLU A 771 9.15 -2.42 -0.08
N ARG A 772 8.16 -3.30 -0.15
CA ARG A 772 7.94 -4.23 -1.26
C ARG A 772 7.91 -3.55 -2.64
N THR A 773 7.22 -2.42 -2.75
CA THR A 773 7.10 -1.66 -4.01
C THR A 773 8.44 -1.15 -4.50
N THR A 774 9.23 -0.55 -3.62
CA THR A 774 10.59 -0.05 -3.91
C THR A 774 11.52 -1.17 -4.35
N LEU A 775 11.45 -2.34 -3.67
CA LEU A 775 12.24 -3.51 -4.03
C LEU A 775 11.91 -4.02 -5.44
N LEU A 776 10.61 -4.08 -5.78
CA LEU A 776 10.15 -4.53 -7.10
C LEU A 776 10.55 -3.55 -8.21
N GLU A 777 10.43 -2.25 -7.98
CA GLU A 777 10.86 -1.23 -8.94
C GLU A 777 12.38 -1.28 -9.17
N THR A 778 13.16 -1.42 -8.10
CA THR A 778 14.62 -1.55 -8.18
C THR A 778 15.03 -2.80 -8.96
N PHE A 779 14.35 -3.93 -8.68
CA PHE A 779 14.58 -5.19 -9.39
C PHE A 779 14.24 -5.09 -10.88
N LYS A 780 13.12 -4.44 -11.23
CA LYS A 780 12.70 -4.21 -12.62
C LYS A 780 13.69 -3.33 -13.40
N ARG A 781 14.28 -2.32 -12.75
CA ARG A 781 15.26 -1.41 -13.37
C ARG A 781 16.64 -2.05 -13.56
N ASN A 782 17.01 -2.99 -12.71
CA ASN A 782 18.31 -3.65 -12.77
C ASN A 782 18.15 -5.16 -12.85
N SER A 783 18.21 -5.70 -14.07
CA SER A 783 18.11 -7.14 -14.32
C SER A 783 19.25 -7.96 -13.71
N LYS A 784 20.44 -7.36 -13.47
CA LYS A 784 21.55 -8.02 -12.76
C LYS A 784 21.34 -8.00 -11.25
N SER A 785 20.20 -8.51 -10.79
CA SER A 785 19.82 -8.53 -9.40
C SER A 785 19.25 -9.89 -8.98
N VAL A 786 19.45 -10.22 -7.69
CA VAL A 786 18.77 -11.32 -7.00
C VAL A 786 17.83 -10.71 -5.97
N LEU A 787 16.56 -11.09 -6.00
CA LEU A 787 15.54 -10.62 -5.08
C LEU A 787 15.16 -11.73 -4.10
N LEU A 788 15.39 -11.49 -2.80
CA LEU A 788 15.03 -12.40 -1.71
C LEU A 788 13.71 -11.93 -1.10
N GLY A 789 12.64 -12.72 -1.24
CA GLY A 789 11.31 -12.42 -0.75
C GLY A 789 10.74 -13.51 0.16
N ALA A 790 9.94 -13.10 1.16
CA ALA A 790 9.18 -14.01 2.01
C ALA A 790 7.67 -13.85 1.73
N ASN A 791 6.83 -14.30 2.61
CA ASN A 791 5.37 -14.44 2.47
C ASN A 791 4.66 -13.49 1.49
N SER A 792 4.87 -12.17 1.59
CA SER A 792 4.22 -11.20 0.70
C SER A 792 4.72 -11.24 -0.75
N PHE A 793 5.83 -11.93 -1.03
CA PHE A 793 6.39 -12.10 -2.37
C PHE A 793 5.89 -13.38 -3.07
N TRP A 794 5.23 -14.28 -2.35
CA TRP A 794 4.55 -15.42 -2.99
C TRP A 794 3.35 -14.96 -3.84
N GLU A 795 2.76 -13.82 -3.53
CA GLU A 795 1.55 -13.28 -4.15
C GLU A 795 1.74 -11.87 -4.71
N GLY A 796 0.91 -11.48 -5.70
CA GLY A 796 0.80 -10.09 -6.16
C GLY A 796 2.06 -9.45 -6.74
N ILE A 797 2.99 -10.23 -7.31
CA ILE A 797 4.16 -9.72 -8.03
C ILE A 797 3.92 -9.83 -9.52
N ASP A 798 4.19 -8.77 -10.24
CA ASP A 798 4.19 -8.72 -11.70
C ASP A 798 5.54 -8.19 -12.19
N ILE A 799 6.36 -9.09 -12.75
CA ILE A 799 7.67 -8.80 -13.32
C ILE A 799 7.70 -9.45 -14.71
N PRO A 800 7.33 -8.71 -15.77
CA PRO A 800 7.32 -9.22 -17.11
C PRO A 800 8.72 -9.22 -17.74
N GLY A 801 8.91 -10.08 -18.72
CA GLY A 801 10.09 -10.08 -19.59
C GLY A 801 11.33 -10.74 -18.95
N GLU A 802 12.47 -10.53 -19.59
CA GLU A 802 13.75 -11.18 -19.26
C GLU A 802 14.32 -10.81 -17.87
N THR A 803 13.76 -9.81 -17.22
CA THR A 803 14.19 -9.37 -15.89
C THR A 803 14.06 -10.47 -14.85
N LEU A 804 13.10 -11.38 -15.01
CA LEU A 804 12.91 -12.55 -14.17
C LEU A 804 12.96 -13.82 -15.03
N SER A 805 14.07 -14.55 -14.95
CA SER A 805 14.28 -15.80 -15.70
C SER A 805 14.42 -17.02 -14.77
N CYS A 806 14.49 -16.82 -13.44
CA CYS A 806 14.58 -17.90 -12.49
C CYS A 806 13.79 -17.62 -11.22
N VAL A 807 13.03 -18.61 -10.75
CA VAL A 807 12.34 -18.59 -9.45
C VAL A 807 12.83 -19.79 -8.63
N ILE A 808 13.38 -19.52 -7.44
CA ILE A 808 13.82 -20.55 -6.50
C ILE A 808 12.82 -20.62 -5.35
N LEU A 809 12.20 -21.79 -5.18
CA LEU A 809 11.31 -22.10 -4.07
C LEU A 809 12.11 -22.87 -3.01
N VAL A 810 12.42 -22.23 -1.89
CA VAL A 810 13.32 -22.81 -0.88
C VAL A 810 12.67 -24.00 -0.17
N LYS A 811 11.39 -23.89 0.19
CA LYS A 811 10.59 -24.94 0.85
C LYS A 811 9.15 -24.92 0.35
N LEU A 812 8.46 -26.06 0.51
CA LEU A 812 7.00 -26.13 0.36
C LEU A 812 6.34 -25.19 1.37
N PRO A 813 5.41 -24.32 0.93
CA PRO A 813 4.90 -23.19 1.73
C PRO A 813 3.80 -23.58 2.73
N PHE A 814 4.06 -24.59 3.57
CA PHE A 814 3.19 -24.93 4.67
C PHE A 814 3.17 -23.81 5.72
N TRP A 815 1.98 -23.51 6.24
CA TRP A 815 1.87 -22.65 7.40
C TRP A 815 2.51 -23.31 8.63
N PRO A 816 3.22 -22.55 9.49
CA PRO A 816 3.66 -23.05 10.79
C PRO A 816 2.44 -23.49 11.62
N PRO A 817 2.40 -24.73 12.13
CA PRO A 817 1.27 -25.21 12.92
C PRO A 817 1.10 -24.47 14.25
N SER A 818 2.13 -23.74 14.70
CA SER A 818 2.14 -22.92 15.91
C SER A 818 1.53 -21.53 15.74
N LEU A 819 1.06 -21.18 14.55
CA LEU A 819 0.31 -19.93 14.39
C LEU A 819 -1.05 -20.04 15.08
N PRO A 820 -1.45 -19.08 15.93
CA PRO A 820 -2.65 -19.16 16.77
C PRO A 820 -3.92 -19.59 16.05
N LEU A 821 -4.16 -19.00 14.86
CA LEU A 821 -5.34 -19.30 14.06
C LEU A 821 -5.26 -20.71 13.43
N ILE A 822 -4.08 -21.11 12.94
CA ILE A 822 -3.86 -22.44 12.35
C ILE A 822 -4.00 -23.54 13.41
N GLU A 823 -3.46 -23.29 14.61
CA GLU A 823 -3.59 -24.18 15.75
C GLU A 823 -5.06 -24.34 16.16
N ALA A 824 -5.80 -23.27 16.32
CA ALA A 824 -7.22 -23.27 16.67
C ALA A 824 -8.07 -23.99 15.63
N ARG A 825 -7.89 -23.71 14.33
CA ARG A 825 -8.56 -24.40 13.23
C ARG A 825 -8.23 -25.90 13.22
N SER A 826 -6.97 -26.25 13.49
CA SER A 826 -6.55 -27.65 13.56
C SER A 826 -7.21 -28.41 14.70
N GLU A 827 -7.36 -27.78 15.88
CA GLU A 827 -8.07 -28.34 17.02
C GLU A 827 -9.56 -28.51 16.73
N PHE A 828 -10.17 -27.51 16.11
CA PHE A 828 -11.56 -27.56 15.70
C PHE A 828 -11.81 -28.73 14.73
N LEU A 829 -11.00 -28.87 13.67
CA LEU A 829 -11.11 -30.00 12.72
C LEU A 829 -10.96 -31.37 13.41
N LYS A 830 -9.98 -31.48 14.34
CA LYS A 830 -9.82 -32.71 15.15
C LYS A 830 -11.05 -33.02 15.99
N SER A 831 -11.69 -32.02 16.59
CA SER A 831 -12.92 -32.21 17.37
C SER A 831 -14.08 -32.73 16.53
N GLN A 832 -14.07 -32.41 15.22
CA GLN A 832 -15.02 -32.90 14.23
C GLN A 832 -14.62 -34.27 13.64
N GLY A 833 -13.52 -34.89 14.11
CA GLY A 833 -13.00 -36.15 13.60
C GLY A 833 -12.29 -36.06 12.25
N GLN A 834 -11.93 -34.86 11.83
CA GLN A 834 -11.26 -34.59 10.55
C GLN A 834 -9.73 -34.47 10.72
N ASP A 835 -8.97 -34.76 9.66
CA ASP A 835 -7.52 -34.62 9.65
C ASP A 835 -7.10 -33.19 9.27
N PRO A 836 -6.57 -32.38 10.20
CA PRO A 836 -6.16 -30.98 9.89
C PRO A 836 -5.09 -30.87 8.81
N PHE A 837 -4.26 -31.91 8.66
CA PHE A 837 -3.26 -31.88 7.61
C PHE A 837 -3.90 -31.95 6.23
N ARG A 838 -4.91 -32.80 6.05
CA ARG A 838 -5.59 -33.00 4.76
C ARG A 838 -6.59 -31.87 4.44
N GLU A 839 -7.29 -31.41 5.48
CA GLU A 839 -8.42 -30.46 5.28
C GLU A 839 -7.96 -29.00 5.34
N LEU A 840 -6.80 -28.67 5.96
CA LEU A 840 -6.34 -27.30 6.13
C LEU A 840 -4.92 -27.08 5.58
N LEU A 841 -3.91 -27.78 6.15
CA LEU A 841 -2.51 -27.43 5.89
C LEU A 841 -2.08 -27.75 4.45
N LEU A 842 -2.46 -28.89 3.93
CA LEU A 842 -2.10 -29.32 2.57
C LEU A 842 -2.78 -28.47 1.49
N PRO A 843 -4.10 -28.21 1.55
CA PRO A 843 -4.79 -27.36 0.59
C PRO A 843 -4.19 -25.95 0.49
N GLU A 844 -4.01 -25.29 1.62
CA GLU A 844 -3.40 -23.95 1.72
C GLU A 844 -1.99 -23.94 1.12
N ALA A 845 -1.17 -24.96 1.45
CA ALA A 845 0.19 -25.06 0.92
C ALA A 845 0.20 -25.26 -0.61
N VAL A 846 -0.71 -26.06 -1.17
CA VAL A 846 -0.84 -26.28 -2.63
C VAL A 846 -1.21 -24.99 -3.35
N ILE A 847 -2.20 -24.24 -2.84
CA ILE A 847 -2.63 -22.96 -3.44
C ILE A 847 -1.46 -21.96 -3.44
N ARG A 848 -0.77 -21.78 -2.32
CA ARG A 848 0.40 -20.89 -2.22
C ARG A 848 1.55 -21.34 -3.14
N PHE A 849 1.76 -22.63 -3.26
CA PHE A 849 2.78 -23.18 -4.16
C PHE A 849 2.46 -22.88 -5.63
N LYS A 850 1.20 -23.06 -6.08
CA LYS A 850 0.74 -22.67 -7.42
C LYS A 850 0.99 -21.18 -7.69
N GLN A 851 0.78 -20.32 -6.71
CA GLN A 851 1.01 -18.88 -6.80
C GLN A 851 2.50 -18.55 -7.00
N GLY A 852 3.38 -19.11 -6.17
CA GLY A 852 4.82 -18.95 -6.29
C GLY A 852 5.36 -19.49 -7.61
N PHE A 853 4.86 -20.65 -8.03
CA PHE A 853 5.19 -21.28 -9.30
C PHE A 853 4.79 -20.40 -10.50
N GLY A 854 3.60 -19.82 -10.47
CA GLY A 854 3.06 -18.94 -11.52
C GLY A 854 3.72 -17.57 -11.63
N ARG A 855 4.83 -17.27 -10.90
CA ARG A 855 5.52 -15.98 -11.01
C ARG A 855 6.37 -15.82 -12.25
N LEU A 856 6.84 -16.90 -12.83
CA LEU A 856 7.81 -16.88 -13.93
C LEU A 856 7.17 -16.49 -15.27
N ILE A 857 6.05 -17.12 -15.65
CA ILE A 857 5.46 -16.96 -16.99
C ILE A 857 4.27 -15.98 -16.94
N ARG A 858 4.38 -14.86 -17.65
CA ARG A 858 3.40 -13.77 -17.77
C ARG A 858 3.03 -13.43 -19.22
N SER A 859 3.95 -13.71 -20.14
CA SER A 859 3.78 -13.48 -21.56
C SER A 859 4.18 -14.72 -22.37
N LYS A 860 3.94 -14.71 -23.68
CA LYS A 860 4.37 -15.80 -24.58
C LYS A 860 5.88 -15.84 -24.78
N GLU A 861 6.54 -14.72 -24.55
CA GLU A 861 7.99 -14.56 -24.69
C GLU A 861 8.75 -14.98 -23.44
N ASP A 862 8.09 -14.99 -22.27
CA ASP A 862 8.74 -15.34 -20.99
C ASP A 862 9.22 -16.80 -21.02
N ARG A 863 10.45 -17.02 -20.59
CA ARG A 863 11.08 -18.33 -20.48
C ARG A 863 11.99 -18.40 -19.27
N GLY A 864 12.16 -19.60 -18.69
CA GLY A 864 13.12 -19.75 -17.60
C GLY A 864 12.94 -21.00 -16.76
N PHE A 865 13.45 -20.92 -15.53
CA PHE A 865 13.49 -22.02 -14.56
C PHE A 865 12.66 -21.73 -13.32
N VAL A 866 11.92 -22.76 -12.87
CA VAL A 866 11.46 -22.86 -11.49
C VAL A 866 12.24 -23.99 -10.81
N ILE A 867 12.90 -23.69 -9.70
CA ILE A 867 13.74 -24.63 -8.96
C ILE A 867 13.14 -24.82 -7.57
N LEU A 868 12.78 -26.04 -7.22
CA LEU A 868 12.33 -26.40 -5.88
C LEU A 868 13.45 -27.12 -5.12
N LEU A 869 13.84 -26.57 -3.97
CA LEU A 869 14.90 -27.15 -3.13
C LEU A 869 14.36 -28.13 -2.08
N ASP A 870 13.07 -28.46 -2.09
CA ASP A 870 12.40 -29.33 -1.12
C ASP A 870 11.99 -30.65 -1.75
N ASP A 871 12.69 -31.71 -1.43
CA ASP A 871 12.48 -33.06 -1.98
C ASP A 871 11.26 -33.79 -1.40
N ARG A 872 10.58 -33.22 -0.39
CA ARG A 872 9.33 -33.76 0.17
C ARG A 872 8.23 -33.87 -0.90
N ILE A 873 8.27 -33.06 -1.93
CA ILE A 873 7.33 -33.13 -3.06
C ILE A 873 7.43 -34.47 -3.80
N ILE A 874 8.60 -35.15 -3.76
CA ILE A 874 8.84 -36.47 -4.38
C ILE A 874 8.70 -37.59 -3.35
N ASN A 875 9.21 -37.37 -2.14
CA ASN A 875 9.42 -38.44 -1.15
C ASN A 875 8.19 -38.65 -0.25
N LYS A 876 7.22 -37.73 -0.25
CA LYS A 876 6.02 -37.81 0.59
C LYS A 876 4.77 -38.04 -0.27
N TYR A 877 3.82 -38.84 0.24
CA TYR A 877 2.58 -39.18 -0.45
C TYR A 877 1.75 -37.98 -0.91
N TYR A 878 1.86 -36.88 -0.18
CA TYR A 878 1.11 -35.66 -0.50
C TYR A 878 1.74 -34.84 -1.64
N GLY A 879 2.95 -35.13 -2.05
CA GLY A 879 3.61 -34.40 -3.15
C GLY A 879 2.86 -34.46 -4.47
N ARG A 880 2.10 -35.55 -4.70
CA ARG A 880 1.22 -35.68 -5.86
C ARG A 880 0.16 -34.56 -5.97
N TYR A 881 -0.33 -34.03 -4.86
CA TYR A 881 -1.30 -32.92 -4.88
C TYR A 881 -0.68 -31.63 -5.40
N PHE A 882 0.57 -31.36 -5.06
CA PHE A 882 1.33 -30.25 -5.62
C PHE A 882 1.55 -30.43 -7.12
N LEU A 883 2.10 -31.57 -7.54
CA LEU A 883 2.42 -31.83 -8.95
C LEU A 883 1.18 -31.85 -9.85
N ASN A 884 0.08 -32.48 -9.41
CA ASN A 884 -1.17 -32.57 -10.16
C ASN A 884 -1.93 -31.22 -10.22
N SER A 885 -1.55 -30.25 -9.41
CA SER A 885 -2.14 -28.91 -9.40
C SER A 885 -1.38 -27.91 -10.28
N LEU A 886 -0.23 -28.30 -10.85
CA LEU A 886 0.58 -27.43 -11.71
C LEU A 886 0.12 -27.52 -13.16
N PRO A 887 0.30 -26.45 -13.94
CA PRO A 887 -0.02 -26.44 -15.38
C PRO A 887 1.03 -27.15 -16.26
N ILE A 888 2.14 -27.58 -15.70
CA ILE A 888 3.24 -28.29 -16.38
C ILE A 888 3.16 -29.80 -16.13
N LYS A 889 3.45 -30.59 -17.15
CA LYS A 889 3.44 -32.04 -17.09
C LYS A 889 4.84 -32.63 -16.89
N THR A 890 5.88 -31.93 -17.36
CA THR A 890 7.26 -32.37 -17.33
C THR A 890 8.04 -31.70 -16.22
N HIS A 891 8.92 -32.43 -15.55
CA HIS A 891 9.87 -31.90 -14.57
C HIS A 891 11.14 -32.72 -14.51
N PHE A 892 12.24 -32.03 -14.23
CA PHE A 892 13.55 -32.65 -14.05
C PHE A 892 13.78 -32.97 -12.56
N ARG A 893 14.56 -34.01 -12.29
CA ARG A 893 14.91 -34.41 -10.91
C ARG A 893 16.39 -34.80 -10.88
N GLY A 894 17.17 -34.18 -10.04
CA GLY A 894 18.59 -34.47 -9.95
C GLY A 894 19.29 -33.76 -8.79
N ASP A 895 20.60 -33.85 -8.81
CA ASP A 895 21.48 -33.12 -7.87
C ASP A 895 21.86 -31.73 -8.40
N ASN A 896 22.74 -31.02 -7.70
CA ASN A 896 23.20 -29.69 -8.08
C ASN A 896 23.92 -29.70 -9.44
N ASN A 897 24.69 -30.72 -9.76
CA ASN A 897 25.48 -30.78 -11.00
C ASN A 897 24.55 -30.84 -12.22
N LEU A 898 23.56 -31.72 -12.18
CA LEU A 898 22.56 -31.85 -13.24
C LEU A 898 21.72 -30.54 -13.37
N LEU A 899 21.43 -29.88 -12.22
CA LEU A 899 20.75 -28.57 -12.27
C LEU A 899 21.58 -27.56 -13.07
N TYR A 900 22.85 -27.44 -12.78
CA TYR A 900 23.74 -26.48 -13.44
C TYR A 900 23.91 -26.80 -14.91
N GLU A 901 24.06 -28.07 -15.26
CA GLU A 901 24.10 -28.56 -16.66
C GLU A 901 22.83 -28.16 -17.43
N LYS A 902 21.66 -28.39 -16.84
CA LYS A 902 20.38 -28.02 -17.49
C LYS A 902 20.19 -26.50 -17.64
N ILE A 903 20.70 -25.70 -16.73
CA ILE A 903 20.70 -24.25 -16.86
C ILE A 903 21.65 -23.85 -18.01
N ASP A 904 22.86 -24.42 -18.07
CA ASP A 904 23.84 -24.11 -19.10
C ASP A 904 23.36 -24.54 -20.51
N GLU A 905 22.74 -25.73 -20.65
CA GLU A 905 22.07 -26.16 -21.89
C GLU A 905 20.99 -25.15 -22.33
N TRP A 906 20.15 -24.74 -21.42
CA TRP A 906 19.08 -23.78 -21.76
C TRP A 906 19.63 -22.41 -22.18
N LEU A 907 20.70 -21.93 -21.56
CA LEU A 907 21.36 -20.67 -21.94
C LEU A 907 22.00 -20.74 -23.32
N LEU A 908 22.48 -21.94 -23.73
CA LEU A 908 23.03 -22.17 -25.06
C LEU A 908 21.97 -22.41 -26.14
N GLY A 909 20.70 -22.52 -25.76
CA GLY A 909 19.58 -22.78 -26.67
C GLY A 909 19.53 -24.23 -27.17
N ILE A 910 20.14 -25.17 -26.45
CA ILE A 910 20.23 -26.60 -26.79
C ILE A 910 19.13 -27.39 -26.13
#